data_f13f7921fe37d7045c28d9c4d8d19205
#
_entry.id   f13f7921fe37d7045c28d9c4d8d19205
#
_cell.length_a   1.000
_cell.length_b   1.000
_cell.length_c   1.000
_cell.angle_alpha   90.00
_cell.angle_beta   90.00
_cell.angle_gamma   90.00
#
_symmetry.space_group_name_H-M   'P 1'
#
loop_
_entity.id
_entity.type
_entity.pdbx_description
1 polymer ?
#
loop_
_entity_poly.entity_id
_entity_poly.type
_entity_poly.pdbx_seq_one_letter_code
_entity_poly.pdbx_strand_id
1 'polypeptide(L)'
;MKVVALISGGKDSCYNMMQCVAAGHRITALANLRPKENTDELDSYMYQTVGHQAIDLYAEAMDLPLYRRTIEGASLDTGREYSQRDGDEVEDLYHLLKLVKEKEGVEAVSVGAILSDYQRVRVENVCTRLHLQPLAYLWRRDQEVLLGEMISCDLHALVIKVAAFGLDPEKHLGKSLGEMESYLKQLSQKYGVNVCGEGGEYETLTLDCPLFKKKIVIDSMETVIHSADAFAPVGYLRFSKMHLEEKTNSSALPLDSCPCLQSIDKMTEEQVYADEADAQGESTSQPDLKCHADGELLASCSARTTLGYRWLCGISGPQCDEPDIQNQTRQAFALLQGEVQKMGLELKHIVLVHLYVQSMADFSALNSVYQSYFGSNPPARVCVEAPLPKGQLLQMDCLLHDWVGTAPDDTPRHKHAMHVQSLSHWAPANIGPYSQAIKVDEAVFCAGQIALVPCTMQLLQGGALRQACLSFAHTESVLQAASSGLTLGHALQAHCYVTRRRDVPVVRRVWQRKLEELRAEEESFGEEEAQCGPLVVVVVPHLPRGAAVELHVIASHDDPRERSSSRVTTQAPSGAIECQVLLSGTRQCATVSLSLTLLPSAPATAGEEGLLQALRGAFGGRPAPSRPLPLPAVRQDLLQTRQRPGRTARGRADTVFEGHS
;
A
#
# COMPACT_ATOMS: atom_id res chain seq x y z
N MET A 1 19.26 -10.34 7.65
CA MET A 1 18.48 -11.52 8.07
C MET A 1 19.04 -12.77 7.39
N LYS A 2 18.88 -13.94 8.04
CA LYS A 2 19.07 -15.26 7.43
C LYS A 2 17.83 -15.61 6.62
N VAL A 3 17.98 -15.93 5.35
CA VAL A 3 16.88 -16.12 4.41
C VAL A 3 16.84 -17.53 3.86
N VAL A 4 15.67 -18.16 3.84
CA VAL A 4 15.39 -19.31 2.99
C VAL A 4 14.80 -18.82 1.68
N ALA A 5 15.31 -19.29 0.54
CA ALA A 5 14.76 -18.97 -0.76
C ALA A 5 13.78 -20.04 -1.23
N LEU A 6 12.54 -19.64 -1.52
CA LEU A 6 11.62 -20.48 -2.30
C LEU A 6 12.06 -20.45 -3.76
N ILE A 7 12.48 -21.59 -4.28
CA ILE A 7 12.98 -21.73 -5.64
C ILE A 7 12.10 -22.64 -6.48
N SER A 8 11.76 -22.17 -7.67
CA SER A 8 11.17 -22.98 -8.75
C SER A 8 12.18 -23.34 -9.83
N GLY A 9 13.37 -22.72 -9.80
CA GLY A 9 14.37 -22.78 -10.85
C GLY A 9 14.20 -21.69 -11.92
N GLY A 10 13.09 -20.94 -11.89
CA GLY A 10 12.84 -19.84 -12.82
C GLY A 10 13.60 -18.55 -12.50
N LYS A 11 13.66 -17.67 -13.50
CA LYS A 11 14.34 -16.36 -13.45
C LYS A 11 13.93 -15.53 -12.23
N ASP A 12 12.63 -15.52 -11.88
CA ASP A 12 12.06 -14.65 -10.85
C ASP A 12 12.56 -15.05 -9.45
N SER A 13 12.54 -16.35 -9.13
CA SER A 13 13.08 -16.84 -7.87
C SER A 13 14.58 -16.56 -7.72
N CYS A 14 15.36 -16.72 -8.80
CA CYS A 14 16.80 -16.43 -8.79
C CYS A 14 17.08 -14.93 -8.67
N TYR A 15 16.37 -14.09 -9.42
CA TYR A 15 16.56 -12.65 -9.37
C TYR A 15 16.13 -12.06 -8.03
N ASN A 16 15.04 -12.57 -7.43
CA ASN A 16 14.65 -12.14 -6.07
C ASN A 16 15.69 -12.51 -5.01
N MET A 17 16.38 -13.67 -5.14
CA MET A 17 17.53 -13.99 -4.28
C MET A 17 18.66 -12.98 -4.45
N MET A 18 18.97 -12.56 -5.69
CA MET A 18 19.98 -11.53 -5.95
C MET A 18 19.61 -10.20 -5.29
N GLN A 19 18.33 -9.79 -5.36
CA GLN A 19 17.82 -8.60 -4.69
C GLN A 19 17.91 -8.72 -3.15
N CYS A 20 17.64 -9.89 -2.59
CA CYS A 20 17.83 -10.14 -1.16
C CYS A 20 19.29 -9.93 -0.72
N VAL A 21 20.25 -10.44 -1.51
CA VAL A 21 21.68 -10.27 -1.19
C VAL A 21 22.10 -8.80 -1.34
N ALA A 22 21.63 -8.10 -2.38
CA ALA A 22 21.86 -6.67 -2.57
C ALA A 22 21.31 -5.83 -1.40
N ALA A 23 20.16 -6.23 -0.83
CA ALA A 23 19.58 -5.61 0.35
C ALA A 23 20.31 -5.98 1.67
N GLY A 24 21.45 -6.68 1.60
CA GLY A 24 22.26 -7.05 2.77
C GLY A 24 21.75 -8.27 3.53
N HIS A 25 20.89 -9.08 2.93
CA HIS A 25 20.44 -10.34 3.50
C HIS A 25 21.36 -11.50 3.07
N ARG A 26 21.32 -12.59 3.82
CA ARG A 26 22.12 -13.79 3.52
C ARG A 26 21.22 -14.98 3.22
N ILE A 27 21.28 -15.51 2.00
CA ILE A 27 20.62 -16.76 1.66
C ILE A 27 21.38 -17.88 2.38
N THR A 28 20.69 -18.67 3.20
CA THR A 28 21.28 -19.74 4.02
C THR A 28 20.71 -21.10 3.69
N ALA A 29 19.57 -21.18 3.03
CA ALA A 29 18.95 -22.42 2.60
C ALA A 29 18.08 -22.19 1.37
N LEU A 30 17.87 -23.25 0.61
CA LEU A 30 16.93 -23.34 -0.50
C LEU A 30 15.74 -24.22 -0.11
N ALA A 31 14.54 -23.87 -0.54
CA ALA A 31 13.34 -24.65 -0.31
C ALA A 31 12.55 -24.81 -1.61
N ASN A 32 12.09 -26.04 -1.89
CA ASN A 32 11.37 -26.36 -3.11
C ASN A 32 10.22 -27.32 -2.82
N LEU A 33 9.07 -27.04 -3.37
CA LEU A 33 7.94 -27.95 -3.46
C LEU A 33 7.99 -28.66 -4.80
N ARG A 34 7.86 -29.99 -4.80
CA ARG A 34 7.97 -30.82 -6.02
C ARG A 34 6.70 -31.64 -6.24
N PRO A 35 6.37 -31.98 -7.50
CA PRO A 35 5.28 -32.91 -7.80
C PRO A 35 5.62 -34.31 -7.27
N LYS A 36 4.63 -35.21 -7.31
CA LYS A 36 4.82 -36.62 -7.02
C LYS A 36 5.78 -37.26 -8.02
N GLU A 37 6.42 -38.35 -7.61
CA GLU A 37 7.32 -39.11 -8.49
C GLU A 37 6.65 -39.52 -9.80
N ASN A 38 7.38 -39.45 -10.89
CA ASN A 38 6.93 -39.73 -12.27
C ASN A 38 5.88 -38.74 -12.82
N THR A 39 5.81 -37.52 -12.28
CA THR A 39 4.99 -36.45 -12.82
C THR A 39 5.90 -35.33 -13.26
N ASP A 40 5.88 -34.94 -14.54
CA ASP A 40 6.73 -33.86 -15.07
C ASP A 40 6.18 -32.47 -14.70
N GLU A 41 4.85 -32.36 -14.62
CA GLU A 41 4.14 -31.12 -14.34
C GLU A 41 2.93 -31.40 -13.44
N LEU A 42 2.67 -30.50 -12.50
CA LEU A 42 1.46 -30.45 -11.70
C LEU A 42 0.70 -29.19 -12.06
N ASP A 43 -0.61 -29.32 -12.28
CA ASP A 43 -1.49 -28.16 -12.41
C ASP A 43 -1.70 -27.53 -11.02
N SER A 44 -0.91 -26.50 -10.73
CA SER A 44 -0.95 -25.75 -9.47
C SER A 44 -0.99 -24.26 -9.76
N TYR A 45 -1.84 -23.53 -9.04
CA TYR A 45 -1.86 -22.06 -9.09
C TYR A 45 -0.69 -21.43 -8.30
N MET A 46 -0.04 -22.22 -7.43
CA MET A 46 1.04 -21.72 -6.54
C MET A 46 2.43 -21.97 -7.11
N TYR A 47 2.67 -23.14 -7.74
CA TYR A 47 4.02 -23.64 -7.96
C TYR A 47 4.30 -23.99 -9.41
N GLN A 48 5.39 -23.44 -9.93
CA GLN A 48 5.99 -23.93 -11.17
C GLN A 48 6.66 -25.28 -10.88
N THR A 49 6.33 -26.30 -11.65
CA THR A 49 6.88 -27.64 -11.48
C THR A 49 7.67 -28.16 -12.67
N VAL A 50 7.54 -27.57 -13.85
CA VAL A 50 8.38 -27.89 -15.02
C VAL A 50 9.84 -27.58 -14.72
N GLY A 51 10.73 -28.50 -15.06
CA GLY A 51 12.17 -28.37 -14.80
C GLY A 51 12.59 -28.72 -13.37
N HIS A 52 11.70 -29.28 -12.53
CA HIS A 52 12.00 -29.64 -11.14
C HIS A 52 13.19 -30.62 -10.99
N GLN A 53 13.56 -31.34 -12.06
CA GLN A 53 14.72 -32.25 -12.09
C GLN A 53 16.04 -31.49 -11.93
N ALA A 54 16.12 -30.22 -12.34
CA ALA A 54 17.31 -29.40 -12.24
C ALA A 54 17.56 -28.85 -10.82
N ILE A 55 16.55 -28.89 -9.93
CA ILE A 55 16.60 -28.20 -8.62
C ILE A 55 17.69 -28.74 -7.70
N ASP A 56 18.02 -30.03 -7.78
CA ASP A 56 19.09 -30.60 -6.96
C ASP A 56 20.46 -30.02 -7.35
N LEU A 57 20.67 -29.67 -8.63
CA LEU A 57 21.89 -28.99 -9.10
C LEU A 57 22.01 -27.56 -8.57
N TYR A 58 20.91 -26.89 -8.22
CA TYR A 58 20.96 -25.56 -7.59
C TYR A 58 21.63 -25.60 -6.22
N ALA A 59 21.37 -26.63 -5.43
CA ALA A 59 22.02 -26.82 -4.14
C ALA A 59 23.54 -26.88 -4.28
N GLU A 60 24.01 -27.67 -5.25
CA GLU A 60 25.44 -27.83 -5.52
C GLU A 60 26.03 -26.58 -6.19
N ALA A 61 25.31 -25.96 -7.13
CA ALA A 61 25.73 -24.74 -7.81
C ALA A 61 25.92 -23.56 -6.85
N MET A 62 25.08 -23.46 -5.82
CA MET A 62 25.13 -22.41 -4.79
C MET A 62 25.90 -22.81 -3.54
N ASP A 63 26.19 -24.11 -3.35
CA ASP A 63 26.77 -24.68 -2.14
C ASP A 63 25.93 -24.33 -0.90
N LEU A 64 24.62 -24.63 -0.99
CA LEU A 64 23.62 -24.36 0.04
C LEU A 64 22.76 -25.60 0.32
N PRO A 65 22.29 -25.80 1.56
CA PRO A 65 21.36 -26.88 1.88
C PRO A 65 20.03 -26.67 1.16
N LEU A 66 19.50 -27.76 0.61
CA LEU A 66 18.21 -27.80 -0.09
C LEU A 66 17.22 -28.66 0.69
N TYR A 67 16.05 -28.09 0.94
CA TYR A 67 14.92 -28.77 1.55
C TYR A 67 13.81 -28.93 0.52
N ARG A 68 13.41 -30.16 0.27
CA ARG A 68 12.34 -30.48 -0.69
C ARG A 68 11.20 -31.22 -0.01
N ARG A 69 9.97 -30.86 -0.38
CA ARG A 69 8.75 -31.58 0.04
C ARG A 69 7.87 -31.87 -1.19
N THR A 70 7.28 -33.05 -1.20
CA THR A 70 6.29 -33.43 -2.21
C THR A 70 4.98 -32.72 -1.91
N ILE A 71 4.32 -32.16 -2.94
CA ILE A 71 2.99 -31.56 -2.84
C ILE A 71 1.99 -32.72 -2.71
N GLU A 72 1.32 -32.79 -1.58
CA GLU A 72 0.27 -33.78 -1.30
C GLU A 72 -1.12 -33.17 -1.37
N GLY A 73 -1.23 -31.88 -1.05
CA GLY A 73 -2.46 -31.10 -1.12
C GLY A 73 -2.89 -30.72 -2.54
N ALA A 74 -4.03 -30.08 -2.64
CA ALA A 74 -4.58 -29.51 -3.87
C ALA A 74 -4.97 -28.05 -3.65
N SER A 75 -5.18 -27.28 -4.72
CA SER A 75 -5.67 -25.89 -4.65
C SER A 75 -7.16 -25.89 -4.25
N LEU A 76 -7.46 -26.01 -2.96
CA LEU A 76 -8.82 -26.08 -2.43
C LEU A 76 -9.46 -24.72 -2.20
N ASP A 77 -8.68 -23.76 -1.72
CA ASP A 77 -9.10 -22.38 -1.55
C ASP A 77 -8.51 -21.54 -2.68
N THR A 78 -9.29 -21.25 -3.70
CA THR A 78 -8.90 -20.43 -4.84
C THR A 78 -9.31 -18.96 -4.69
N GLY A 79 -9.88 -18.60 -3.53
CA GLY A 79 -10.30 -17.23 -3.22
C GLY A 79 -9.14 -16.25 -3.14
N ARG A 80 -9.46 -14.96 -3.13
CA ARG A 80 -8.46 -13.89 -2.99
C ARG A 80 -7.82 -13.87 -1.58
N GLU A 81 -8.60 -14.22 -0.56
CA GLU A 81 -8.14 -14.38 0.81
C GLU A 81 -7.85 -15.85 1.07
N TYR A 82 -6.90 -16.14 1.93
CA TYR A 82 -6.59 -17.50 2.32
C TYR A 82 -6.78 -17.70 3.82
N SER A 83 -7.48 -18.78 4.17
CA SER A 83 -7.55 -19.31 5.53
C SER A 83 -6.99 -20.72 5.56
N GLN A 84 -6.34 -21.08 6.66
CA GLN A 84 -5.79 -22.43 6.85
C GLN A 84 -6.85 -23.49 6.60
N ARG A 85 -6.53 -24.45 5.72
CA ARG A 85 -7.42 -25.54 5.34
C ARG A 85 -6.65 -26.85 5.18
N ASP A 86 -7.08 -27.89 5.88
CA ASP A 86 -6.46 -29.21 5.78
C ASP A 86 -6.61 -29.77 4.35
N GLY A 87 -5.51 -30.30 3.82
CA GLY A 87 -5.45 -30.83 2.45
C GLY A 87 -5.22 -29.79 1.37
N ASP A 88 -5.08 -28.51 1.71
CA ASP A 88 -4.66 -27.48 0.77
C ASP A 88 -3.13 -27.51 0.55
N GLU A 89 -2.69 -27.25 -0.69
CA GLU A 89 -1.27 -27.25 -1.06
C GLU A 89 -0.43 -26.22 -0.29
N VAL A 90 -1.07 -25.18 0.24
CA VAL A 90 -0.41 -24.15 1.07
C VAL A 90 0.08 -24.72 2.41
N GLU A 91 -0.57 -25.76 2.92
CA GLU A 91 -0.11 -26.42 4.15
C GLU A 91 1.15 -27.24 3.93
N ASP A 92 1.42 -27.72 2.70
CA ASP A 92 2.71 -28.31 2.36
C ASP A 92 3.84 -27.26 2.43
N LEU A 93 3.59 -26.03 1.99
CA LEU A 93 4.52 -24.91 2.16
C LEU A 93 4.76 -24.59 3.64
N TYR A 94 3.69 -24.57 4.45
CA TYR A 94 3.82 -24.36 5.90
C TYR A 94 4.74 -25.40 6.55
N HIS A 95 4.54 -26.68 6.26
CA HIS A 95 5.35 -27.75 6.81
C HIS A 95 6.81 -27.68 6.34
N LEU A 96 7.04 -27.34 5.07
CA LEU A 96 8.39 -27.17 4.54
C LEU A 96 9.12 -26.01 5.23
N LEU A 97 8.51 -24.84 5.29
CA LEU A 97 9.14 -23.65 5.90
C LEU A 97 9.33 -23.79 7.41
N LYS A 98 8.40 -24.48 8.10
CA LYS A 98 8.57 -24.82 9.52
C LYS A 98 9.81 -25.67 9.75
N LEU A 99 10.01 -26.73 8.94
CA LEU A 99 11.19 -27.60 9.02
C LEU A 99 12.48 -26.79 8.81
N VAL A 100 12.52 -25.94 7.78
CA VAL A 100 13.70 -25.12 7.47
C VAL A 100 13.97 -24.15 8.62
N LYS A 101 12.95 -23.50 9.16
CA LYS A 101 13.09 -22.60 10.31
C LYS A 101 13.68 -23.30 11.53
N GLU A 102 13.19 -24.50 11.85
CA GLU A 102 13.67 -25.28 13.00
C GLU A 102 15.13 -25.73 12.84
N LYS A 103 15.58 -26.02 11.60
CA LYS A 103 16.93 -26.52 11.34
C LYS A 103 17.96 -25.42 11.12
N GLU A 104 17.62 -24.37 10.36
CA GLU A 104 18.57 -23.34 9.90
C GLU A 104 18.44 -22.02 10.68
N GLY A 105 17.36 -21.87 11.46
CA GLY A 105 17.08 -20.64 12.21
C GLY A 105 16.89 -19.43 11.29
N VAL A 106 16.19 -19.62 10.16
CA VAL A 106 15.89 -18.56 9.21
C VAL A 106 14.90 -17.56 9.79
N GLU A 107 15.04 -16.30 9.38
CA GLU A 107 14.25 -15.16 9.83
C GLU A 107 13.31 -14.66 8.73
N ALA A 108 13.64 -14.96 7.46
CA ALA A 108 12.92 -14.44 6.30
C ALA A 108 12.83 -15.47 5.16
N VAL A 109 11.89 -15.22 4.24
CA VAL A 109 11.61 -16.05 3.06
C VAL A 109 11.70 -15.19 1.80
N SER A 110 12.54 -15.58 0.84
CA SER A 110 12.62 -14.96 -0.49
C SER A 110 11.54 -15.54 -1.41
N VAL A 111 10.76 -14.67 -2.07
CA VAL A 111 9.60 -15.02 -2.90
C VAL A 111 9.66 -14.25 -4.22
N GLY A 112 9.65 -14.95 -5.35
CA GLY A 112 9.81 -14.37 -6.69
C GLY A 112 8.51 -13.85 -7.34
N ALA A 113 7.37 -13.77 -6.65
CA ALA A 113 6.11 -13.31 -7.23
C ALA A 113 6.18 -11.84 -7.67
N ILE A 114 5.71 -11.54 -8.90
CA ILE A 114 5.69 -10.17 -9.46
C ILE A 114 4.28 -9.55 -9.32
N LEU A 115 3.22 -10.22 -9.77
CA LEU A 115 1.85 -9.69 -9.77
C LEU A 115 0.80 -10.60 -9.11
N SER A 116 1.12 -11.87 -8.87
CA SER A 116 0.17 -12.84 -8.35
C SER A 116 -0.22 -12.57 -6.89
N ASP A 117 -1.34 -11.87 -6.67
CA ASP A 117 -1.95 -11.72 -5.34
C ASP A 117 -2.26 -13.08 -4.70
N TYR A 118 -2.62 -14.08 -5.51
CA TYR A 118 -2.89 -15.44 -5.05
C TYR A 118 -1.69 -16.04 -4.34
N GLN A 119 -0.51 -15.99 -4.97
CA GLN A 119 0.73 -16.50 -4.38
C GLN A 119 1.16 -15.67 -3.16
N ARG A 120 1.14 -14.33 -3.28
CA ARG A 120 1.57 -13.42 -2.21
C ARG A 120 0.77 -13.65 -0.92
N VAL A 121 -0.56 -13.64 -1.00
CA VAL A 121 -1.42 -13.77 0.19
C VAL A 121 -1.17 -15.10 0.91
N ARG A 122 -0.96 -16.19 0.18
CA ARG A 122 -0.71 -17.51 0.76
C ARG A 122 0.66 -17.61 1.41
N VAL A 123 1.68 -17.10 0.75
CA VAL A 123 3.03 -17.07 1.34
C VAL A 123 3.07 -16.15 2.57
N GLU A 124 2.44 -14.97 2.52
CA GLU A 124 2.34 -14.06 3.66
C GLU A 124 1.57 -14.69 4.83
N ASN A 125 0.50 -15.45 4.56
CA ASN A 125 -0.22 -16.21 5.59
C ASN A 125 0.70 -17.23 6.30
N VAL A 126 1.42 -18.04 5.54
CA VAL A 126 2.36 -19.01 6.08
C VAL A 126 3.48 -18.31 6.86
N CYS A 127 4.05 -17.24 6.32
CA CYS A 127 5.10 -16.46 6.97
C CYS A 127 4.61 -15.85 8.30
N THR A 128 3.41 -15.32 8.35
CA THR A 128 2.81 -14.76 9.58
C THR A 128 2.66 -15.83 10.65
N ARG A 129 2.14 -17.01 10.30
CA ARG A 129 1.98 -18.16 11.21
C ARG A 129 3.32 -18.69 11.74
N LEU A 130 4.36 -18.58 10.95
CA LEU A 130 5.72 -19.00 11.30
C LEU A 130 6.59 -17.86 11.84
N HIS A 131 6.08 -16.65 11.98
CA HIS A 131 6.87 -15.46 12.35
C HIS A 131 8.14 -15.32 11.49
N LEU A 132 7.97 -15.35 10.16
CA LEU A 132 8.99 -15.13 9.15
C LEU A 132 8.66 -13.84 8.38
N GLN A 133 9.70 -13.11 7.96
CA GLN A 133 9.53 -11.93 7.12
C GLN A 133 9.54 -12.34 5.64
N PRO A 134 8.47 -12.14 4.87
CA PRO A 134 8.50 -12.35 3.43
C PRO A 134 9.24 -11.22 2.72
N LEU A 135 10.09 -11.57 1.75
CA LEU A 135 10.90 -10.68 0.93
C LEU A 135 10.51 -10.87 -0.53
N ALA A 136 9.73 -9.94 -1.08
CA ALA A 136 9.18 -9.98 -2.44
C ALA A 136 9.61 -8.73 -3.23
N TYR A 137 10.91 -8.62 -3.52
CA TYR A 137 11.49 -7.43 -4.14
C TYR A 137 11.04 -7.19 -5.59
N LEU A 138 10.46 -8.20 -6.23
CA LEU A 138 9.92 -8.09 -7.59
C LEU A 138 8.46 -7.63 -7.60
N TRP A 139 7.80 -7.60 -6.44
CA TRP A 139 6.38 -7.32 -6.31
C TRP A 139 6.01 -5.97 -6.96
N ARG A 140 5.08 -6.03 -7.92
CA ARG A 140 4.52 -4.89 -8.67
C ARG A 140 5.57 -3.99 -9.36
N ARG A 141 6.71 -4.55 -9.73
CA ARG A 141 7.67 -3.84 -10.57
C ARG A 141 7.21 -3.84 -12.02
N ASP A 142 7.57 -2.80 -12.75
CA ASP A 142 7.39 -2.76 -14.20
C ASP A 142 8.10 -3.95 -14.85
N GLN A 143 7.37 -4.73 -15.65
CA GLN A 143 7.87 -6.00 -16.18
C GLN A 143 8.90 -5.80 -17.29
N GLU A 144 8.80 -4.74 -18.12
CA GLU A 144 9.77 -4.48 -19.18
C GLU A 144 11.12 -4.06 -18.61
N VAL A 145 11.07 -3.17 -17.59
CA VAL A 145 12.27 -2.76 -16.85
C VAL A 145 12.87 -3.95 -16.12
N LEU A 146 12.05 -4.75 -15.45
CA LEU A 146 12.49 -5.91 -14.68
C LEU A 146 13.17 -6.97 -15.56
N LEU A 147 12.60 -7.27 -16.74
CA LEU A 147 13.21 -8.20 -17.69
C LEU A 147 14.57 -7.68 -18.18
N GLY A 148 14.66 -6.40 -18.53
CA GLY A 148 15.93 -5.76 -18.94
C GLY A 148 17.00 -5.81 -17.84
N GLU A 149 16.61 -5.59 -16.58
CA GLU A 149 17.53 -5.73 -15.44
C GLU A 149 18.02 -7.17 -15.26
N MET A 150 17.13 -8.16 -15.33
CA MET A 150 17.50 -9.59 -15.23
C MET A 150 18.53 -9.97 -16.28
N ILE A 151 18.35 -9.52 -17.53
CA ILE A 151 19.29 -9.78 -18.63
C ILE A 151 20.62 -9.08 -18.39
N SER A 152 20.59 -7.81 -17.94
CA SER A 152 21.81 -7.02 -17.73
C SER A 152 22.62 -7.42 -16.50
N CYS A 153 22.03 -8.19 -15.58
CA CYS A 153 22.67 -8.67 -14.34
C CYS A 153 23.32 -10.05 -14.46
N ASP A 154 23.71 -10.48 -15.65
CA ASP A 154 24.30 -11.80 -15.91
C ASP A 154 23.42 -12.98 -15.43
N LEU A 155 22.11 -12.83 -15.48
CA LEU A 155 21.19 -13.93 -15.23
C LEU A 155 20.91 -14.67 -16.55
N HIS A 156 21.43 -15.88 -16.68
CA HIS A 156 21.26 -16.73 -17.85
C HIS A 156 20.13 -17.74 -17.63
N ALA A 157 18.97 -17.49 -18.21
CA ALA A 157 17.83 -18.38 -18.14
C ALA A 157 17.31 -18.71 -19.54
N LEU A 158 16.84 -19.94 -19.71
CA LEU A 158 16.19 -20.43 -20.93
C LEU A 158 14.68 -20.51 -20.75
N VAL A 159 13.94 -20.28 -21.83
CA VAL A 159 12.51 -20.57 -21.91
C VAL A 159 12.32 -22.09 -21.99
N ILE A 160 11.63 -22.66 -21.00
CA ILE A 160 11.46 -24.12 -20.87
C ILE A 160 10.01 -24.57 -21.06
N LYS A 161 9.05 -23.67 -21.01
CA LYS A 161 7.64 -23.91 -21.32
C LYS A 161 7.05 -22.69 -22.02
N VAL A 162 6.17 -22.91 -22.96
CA VAL A 162 5.37 -21.88 -23.65
C VAL A 162 3.91 -22.32 -23.68
N ALA A 163 2.97 -21.38 -23.41
CA ALA A 163 1.54 -21.63 -23.30
C ALA A 163 0.68 -20.40 -23.66
N ALA A 164 1.16 -19.52 -24.56
CA ALA A 164 0.43 -18.31 -24.92
C ALA A 164 0.40 -18.08 -26.42
N PHE A 165 -0.59 -17.27 -26.84
CA PHE A 165 -0.72 -16.83 -28.23
C PHE A 165 0.57 -16.13 -28.72
N GLY A 166 1.04 -16.58 -29.87
CA GLY A 166 2.28 -16.09 -30.47
C GLY A 166 3.56 -16.78 -30.00
N LEU A 167 3.52 -17.60 -28.95
CA LEU A 167 4.62 -18.45 -28.53
C LEU A 167 4.47 -19.84 -29.14
N ASP A 168 5.55 -20.34 -29.76
CA ASP A 168 5.59 -21.59 -30.52
C ASP A 168 6.67 -22.51 -29.91
N PRO A 169 6.34 -23.73 -29.46
CA PRO A 169 7.31 -24.64 -28.85
C PRO A 169 8.51 -24.95 -29.74
N GLU A 170 8.32 -25.07 -31.05
CA GLU A 170 9.41 -25.39 -31.97
C GLU A 170 10.39 -24.22 -32.20
N LYS A 171 9.93 -22.98 -31.96
CA LYS A 171 10.72 -21.76 -32.24
C LYS A 171 11.30 -21.12 -31.02
N HIS A 172 10.62 -21.25 -29.86
CA HIS A 172 10.91 -20.41 -28.69
C HIS A 172 11.44 -21.19 -27.49
N LEU A 173 11.16 -22.51 -27.39
CA LEU A 173 11.78 -23.34 -26.36
C LEU A 173 13.30 -23.41 -26.55
N GLY A 174 14.03 -23.37 -25.44
CA GLY A 174 15.49 -23.41 -25.42
C GLY A 174 16.18 -22.08 -25.75
N LYS A 175 15.43 -21.02 -26.08
CA LYS A 175 16.02 -19.69 -26.26
C LYS A 175 16.26 -19.02 -24.91
N SER A 176 17.33 -18.22 -24.88
CA SER A 176 17.64 -17.38 -23.72
C SER A 176 16.70 -16.18 -23.61
N LEU A 177 16.60 -15.60 -22.41
CA LEU A 177 15.82 -14.38 -22.18
C LEU A 177 16.28 -13.23 -23.08
N GLY A 178 17.60 -13.07 -23.27
CA GLY A 178 18.15 -12.02 -24.13
C GLY A 178 17.73 -12.18 -25.60
N GLU A 179 17.64 -13.42 -26.12
CA GLU A 179 17.13 -13.67 -27.46
C GLU A 179 15.63 -13.43 -27.60
N MET A 180 14.89 -13.56 -26.50
CA MET A 180 13.44 -13.42 -26.48
C MET A 180 12.95 -12.00 -26.15
N GLU A 181 13.76 -11.14 -25.54
CA GLU A 181 13.37 -9.83 -25.02
C GLU A 181 12.56 -9.00 -26.01
N SER A 182 13.14 -8.73 -27.19
CA SER A 182 12.50 -7.89 -28.21
C SER A 182 11.17 -8.49 -28.69
N TYR A 183 11.10 -9.82 -28.79
CA TYR A 183 9.91 -10.51 -29.23
C TYR A 183 8.80 -10.50 -28.17
N LEU A 184 9.15 -10.72 -26.90
CA LEU A 184 8.20 -10.64 -25.77
C LEU A 184 7.60 -9.24 -25.63
N LYS A 185 8.40 -8.17 -25.78
CA LYS A 185 7.91 -6.78 -25.80
C LYS A 185 6.94 -6.53 -26.97
N GLN A 186 7.19 -7.08 -28.15
CA GLN A 186 6.26 -6.98 -29.28
C GLN A 186 4.95 -7.73 -29.02
N LEU A 187 5.00 -8.92 -28.42
CA LEU A 187 3.81 -9.68 -28.05
C LEU A 187 2.98 -8.95 -26.99
N SER A 188 3.64 -8.33 -26.01
CA SER A 188 2.99 -7.52 -24.99
C SER A 188 2.21 -6.36 -25.62
N GLN A 189 2.85 -5.58 -26.49
CA GLN A 189 2.22 -4.43 -27.17
C GLN A 189 1.05 -4.84 -28.08
N LYS A 190 1.14 -6.00 -28.76
CA LYS A 190 0.10 -6.43 -29.71
C LYS A 190 -1.03 -7.22 -29.08
N TYR A 191 -0.75 -8.01 -28.07
CA TYR A 191 -1.67 -9.04 -27.57
C TYR A 191 -1.82 -9.01 -26.05
N GLY A 192 -1.12 -8.09 -25.34
CA GLY A 192 -1.19 -7.99 -23.87
C GLY A 192 -0.52 -9.16 -23.13
N VAL A 193 0.41 -9.87 -23.77
CA VAL A 193 1.20 -10.93 -23.14
C VAL A 193 2.07 -10.33 -22.05
N ASN A 194 2.09 -10.93 -20.86
CA ASN A 194 2.97 -10.47 -19.79
C ASN A 194 4.45 -10.72 -20.15
N VAL A 195 5.25 -9.65 -20.18
CA VAL A 195 6.64 -9.70 -20.61
C VAL A 195 7.49 -10.64 -19.75
N CYS A 196 7.15 -10.74 -18.45
CA CYS A 196 7.81 -11.66 -17.52
C CYS A 196 7.13 -13.04 -17.39
N GLY A 197 6.04 -13.31 -18.11
CA GLY A 197 5.35 -14.60 -18.09
C GLY A 197 4.46 -14.83 -16.86
N GLU A 198 4.00 -13.76 -16.21
CA GLU A 198 3.21 -13.82 -14.96
C GLU A 198 1.82 -14.48 -15.09
N GLY A 199 1.27 -14.57 -16.28
CA GLY A 199 0.04 -15.28 -16.56
C GLY A 199 0.23 -16.76 -16.93
N GLY A 200 1.44 -17.31 -16.77
CA GLY A 200 1.78 -18.66 -17.21
C GLY A 200 2.07 -18.76 -18.71
N GLU A 201 2.26 -17.63 -19.39
CA GLU A 201 2.54 -17.56 -20.82
C GLU A 201 3.80 -18.32 -21.19
N TYR A 202 4.82 -18.27 -20.33
CA TYR A 202 6.02 -19.06 -20.45
C TYR A 202 6.69 -19.27 -19.08
N GLU A 203 7.47 -20.33 -18.97
CA GLU A 203 8.31 -20.61 -17.80
C GLU A 203 9.78 -20.70 -18.19
N THR A 204 10.66 -20.49 -17.21
CA THR A 204 12.12 -20.43 -17.45
C THR A 204 12.89 -21.34 -16.49
N LEU A 205 14.10 -21.73 -16.89
CA LEU A 205 15.10 -22.37 -16.05
C LEU A 205 16.38 -21.54 -16.08
N THR A 206 16.86 -21.12 -14.90
CA THR A 206 18.11 -20.38 -14.76
C THR A 206 19.29 -21.37 -14.72
N LEU A 207 20.20 -21.21 -15.65
CA LEU A 207 21.39 -22.05 -15.76
C LEU A 207 22.62 -21.44 -15.09
N ASP A 208 22.65 -20.12 -15.01
CA ASP A 208 23.70 -19.37 -14.32
C ASP A 208 23.19 -18.00 -13.82
N CYS A 209 23.74 -17.56 -12.71
CA CYS A 209 23.57 -16.20 -12.20
C CYS A 209 24.74 -15.85 -11.25
N PRO A 210 24.93 -14.58 -10.87
CA PRO A 210 26.00 -14.15 -9.96
C PRO A 210 26.08 -14.89 -8.63
N LEU A 211 24.98 -15.49 -8.13
CA LEU A 211 24.95 -16.25 -6.89
C LEU A 211 25.47 -17.68 -7.03
N PHE A 212 25.53 -18.21 -8.25
CA PHE A 212 26.00 -19.57 -8.49
C PHE A 212 27.53 -19.60 -8.47
N LYS A 213 28.10 -20.59 -7.78
CA LYS A 213 29.54 -20.90 -7.80
C LYS A 213 29.91 -21.73 -9.05
N LYS A 214 28.96 -22.53 -9.54
CA LYS A 214 29.07 -23.37 -10.73
C LYS A 214 27.89 -23.11 -11.64
N LYS A 215 28.07 -23.16 -12.95
CA LYS A 215 26.96 -23.07 -13.92
C LYS A 215 26.39 -24.44 -14.24
N ILE A 216 25.10 -24.50 -14.55
CA ILE A 216 24.41 -25.71 -15.00
C ILE A 216 24.54 -25.80 -16.51
N VAL A 217 24.92 -26.98 -17.01
CA VAL A 217 25.01 -27.29 -18.46
C VAL A 217 24.03 -28.40 -18.77
N ILE A 218 23.25 -28.20 -19.84
CA ILE A 218 22.28 -29.18 -20.33
C ILE A 218 22.98 -30.01 -21.41
N ASP A 219 23.13 -31.32 -21.16
CA ASP A 219 23.72 -32.28 -22.11
C ASP A 219 22.67 -32.84 -23.06
N SER A 220 21.44 -33.05 -22.56
CA SER A 220 20.35 -33.63 -23.36
C SER A 220 19.02 -33.17 -22.90
N MET A 221 18.18 -32.72 -23.82
CA MET A 221 16.79 -32.31 -23.61
C MET A 221 15.93 -32.75 -24.79
N GLU A 222 14.65 -32.89 -24.56
CA GLU A 222 13.63 -33.17 -25.57
C GLU A 222 12.44 -32.22 -25.45
N THR A 223 11.83 -31.86 -26.58
CA THR A 223 10.61 -31.06 -26.61
C THR A 223 9.40 -31.98 -26.47
N VAL A 224 8.56 -31.68 -25.50
CA VAL A 224 7.27 -32.37 -25.29
C VAL A 224 6.15 -31.41 -25.67
N ILE A 225 5.32 -31.81 -26.62
CA ILE A 225 4.12 -31.05 -27.01
C ILE A 225 2.95 -31.56 -26.16
N HIS A 226 2.44 -30.71 -25.30
CA HIS A 226 1.29 -31.01 -24.46
C HIS A 226 -0.03 -30.77 -25.20
N SER A 227 -0.11 -29.66 -25.96
CA SER A 227 -1.25 -29.32 -26.80
C SER A 227 -0.77 -28.74 -28.14
N ALA A 228 -1.31 -29.25 -29.23
CA ALA A 228 -1.03 -28.77 -30.59
C ALA A 228 -2.14 -27.81 -31.08
N ASP A 229 -2.64 -26.94 -30.20
CA ASP A 229 -3.59 -25.89 -30.58
C ASP A 229 -3.00 -24.96 -31.63
N ALA A 230 -3.81 -24.57 -32.63
CA ALA A 230 -3.32 -23.78 -33.75
C ALA A 230 -2.99 -22.32 -33.37
N PHE A 231 -3.50 -21.81 -32.27
CA PHE A 231 -3.33 -20.42 -31.84
C PHE A 231 -2.43 -20.27 -30.61
N ALA A 232 -2.52 -21.21 -29.67
CA ALA A 232 -1.74 -21.21 -28.43
C ALA A 232 -1.24 -22.63 -28.13
N PRO A 233 -0.27 -23.15 -28.91
CA PRO A 233 0.28 -24.47 -28.63
C PRO A 233 1.02 -24.45 -27.29
N VAL A 234 0.87 -25.53 -26.51
CA VAL A 234 1.55 -25.71 -25.23
C VAL A 234 2.63 -26.77 -25.38
N GLY A 235 3.83 -26.43 -25.00
CA GLY A 235 4.95 -27.36 -24.98
C GLY A 235 6.01 -26.99 -23.96
N TYR A 236 6.79 -27.97 -23.55
CA TYR A 236 7.86 -27.78 -22.58
C TYR A 236 9.09 -28.62 -22.89
N LEU A 237 10.22 -28.28 -22.26
CA LEU A 237 11.47 -29.04 -22.33
C LEU A 237 11.55 -30.04 -21.17
N ARG A 238 11.83 -31.30 -21.50
CA ARG A 238 12.20 -32.34 -20.55
C ARG A 238 13.71 -32.52 -20.58
N PHE A 239 14.35 -32.43 -19.41
CA PHE A 239 15.79 -32.60 -19.27
C PHE A 239 16.12 -34.03 -18.88
N SER A 240 16.94 -34.72 -19.68
CA SER A 240 17.35 -36.09 -19.41
C SER A 240 18.78 -36.18 -18.84
N LYS A 241 19.64 -35.20 -19.12
CA LYS A 241 21.00 -35.15 -18.60
C LYS A 241 21.48 -33.72 -18.46
N MET A 242 22.01 -33.39 -17.29
CA MET A 242 22.62 -32.11 -16.95
C MET A 242 23.84 -32.35 -16.04
N HIS A 243 24.79 -31.41 -16.05
CA HIS A 243 25.94 -31.41 -15.14
C HIS A 243 26.34 -30.01 -14.73
N LEU A 244 27.27 -29.90 -13.79
CA LEU A 244 27.85 -28.63 -13.34
C LEU A 244 29.24 -28.40 -13.90
N GLU A 245 29.51 -27.17 -14.30
CA GLU A 245 30.85 -26.71 -14.69
C GLU A 245 31.31 -25.56 -13.79
N GLU A 246 32.63 -25.51 -13.52
CA GLU A 246 33.22 -24.42 -12.75
C GLU A 246 33.12 -23.09 -13.52
N LYS A 247 32.88 -22.00 -12.81
CA LYS A 247 32.88 -20.66 -13.41
C LYS A 247 34.29 -20.09 -13.48
N THR A 248 34.64 -19.52 -14.62
CA THR A 248 35.93 -18.87 -14.82
C THR A 248 36.00 -17.46 -14.25
N ASN A 249 34.84 -16.79 -14.08
CA ASN A 249 34.75 -15.44 -13.52
C ASN A 249 33.57 -15.38 -12.54
N SER A 250 33.76 -14.79 -11.37
CA SER A 250 32.67 -14.40 -10.49
C SER A 250 32.30 -12.95 -10.80
N SER A 251 31.14 -12.72 -11.38
CA SER A 251 30.61 -11.36 -11.54
C SER A 251 30.25 -10.80 -10.16
N ALA A 252 30.66 -9.55 -9.89
CA ALA A 252 30.12 -8.82 -8.73
C ALA A 252 28.64 -8.54 -8.98
N LEU A 253 27.81 -8.58 -7.94
CA LEU A 253 26.41 -8.22 -8.04
C LEU A 253 26.30 -6.72 -8.41
N PRO A 254 25.77 -6.36 -9.60
CA PRO A 254 25.72 -4.96 -10.05
C PRO A 254 24.51 -4.19 -9.50
N LEU A 255 24.11 -4.45 -8.25
CA LEU A 255 22.89 -3.93 -7.66
C LEU A 255 23.21 -2.86 -6.61
N ASP A 256 23.42 -1.62 -7.08
CA ASP A 256 23.96 -0.54 -6.24
C ASP A 256 22.94 0.30 -5.46
N SER A 257 21.63 0.26 -5.76
CA SER A 257 20.64 1.06 -5.03
C SER A 257 19.20 0.59 -5.21
N CYS A 258 18.34 0.90 -4.22
CA CYS A 258 16.90 0.68 -4.31
C CYS A 258 16.29 1.53 -5.44
N PRO A 259 15.56 0.96 -6.41
CA PRO A 259 14.97 1.70 -7.52
C PRO A 259 14.11 2.90 -7.11
N CYS A 260 13.40 2.79 -5.98
CA CYS A 260 12.57 3.89 -5.46
C CYS A 260 13.39 5.10 -5.01
N LEU A 261 14.64 4.95 -4.57
CA LEU A 261 15.48 6.07 -4.17
C LEU A 261 16.01 6.86 -5.38
N GLN A 262 16.34 6.19 -6.47
CA GLN A 262 16.81 6.86 -7.69
C GLN A 262 15.77 7.83 -8.26
N SER A 263 14.50 7.45 -8.25
CA SER A 263 13.41 8.33 -8.70
C SER A 263 13.27 9.57 -7.81
N ILE A 264 13.45 9.42 -6.49
CA ILE A 264 13.33 10.52 -5.53
C ILE A 264 14.51 11.49 -5.65
N ASP A 265 15.71 10.98 -5.85
CA ASP A 265 16.89 11.84 -6.02
C ASP A 265 16.75 12.71 -7.27
N LYS A 266 16.26 12.17 -8.38
CA LYS A 266 15.92 12.97 -9.58
C LYS A 266 14.88 14.04 -9.31
N MET A 267 13.77 13.69 -8.64
CA MET A 267 12.70 14.63 -8.30
C MET A 267 13.18 15.74 -7.37
N THR A 268 14.08 15.44 -6.43
CA THR A 268 14.59 16.43 -5.47
C THR A 268 15.67 17.32 -6.07
N GLU A 269 16.53 16.83 -6.95
CA GLU A 269 17.53 17.63 -7.66
C GLU A 269 16.87 18.70 -8.53
N GLU A 270 15.83 18.38 -9.28
CA GLU A 270 15.08 19.35 -10.07
C GLU A 270 14.38 20.44 -9.23
N GLN A 271 14.01 20.14 -7.97
CA GLN A 271 13.39 21.11 -7.06
C GLN A 271 14.42 22.03 -6.36
N VAL A 272 15.61 21.55 -6.05
CA VAL A 272 16.66 22.36 -5.38
C VAL A 272 17.07 23.54 -6.25
N TYR A 273 17.12 23.38 -7.58
CA TYR A 273 17.42 24.49 -8.51
C TYR A 273 16.33 25.56 -8.57
N ALA A 274 15.10 25.23 -8.16
CA ALA A 274 13.99 26.22 -8.13
C ALA A 274 13.90 26.98 -6.76
N ASP A 275 14.41 26.39 -5.68
CA ASP A 275 14.23 26.89 -4.30
C ASP A 275 15.36 27.81 -3.79
N GLU A 276 16.52 27.90 -4.47
CA GLU A 276 17.61 28.81 -4.08
C GLU A 276 17.23 30.31 -4.18
N ALA A 277 16.10 30.61 -4.83
CA ALA A 277 15.63 31.98 -4.98
C ALA A 277 14.80 32.51 -3.80
N ASP A 278 14.25 31.66 -2.92
CA ASP A 278 13.26 32.06 -1.90
C ASP A 278 13.66 31.78 -0.43
N ALA A 279 14.85 31.26 -0.17
CA ALA A 279 15.27 30.87 1.19
C ALA A 279 15.94 32.03 1.98
N GLN A 280 15.18 33.08 2.29
CA GLN A 280 15.55 34.04 3.35
C GLN A 280 14.43 34.14 4.38
N GLY A 281 14.70 33.60 5.57
CA GLY A 281 14.06 34.04 6.81
C GLY A 281 12.94 33.17 7.36
N GLU A 282 13.19 32.47 8.43
CA GLU A 282 12.63 32.70 9.75
C GLU A 282 12.88 31.51 10.68
N SER A 283 13.74 31.72 11.63
CA SER A 283 13.83 30.91 12.85
C SER A 283 12.63 31.22 13.73
N THR A 284 11.75 30.25 13.93
CA THR A 284 10.68 30.37 14.92
C THR A 284 10.65 29.14 15.84
N SER A 285 10.83 29.45 17.13
CA SER A 285 10.62 28.57 18.28
C SER A 285 9.26 27.87 18.20
N GLN A 286 9.24 26.58 18.55
CA GLN A 286 8.02 25.77 18.69
C GLN A 286 7.03 26.49 19.63
N PRO A 287 5.77 26.67 19.26
CA PRO A 287 4.74 27.07 20.20
C PRO A 287 4.33 25.86 21.04
N ASP A 288 4.37 26.00 22.36
CA ASP A 288 3.72 25.09 23.29
C ASP A 288 2.21 25.01 22.97
N LEU A 289 1.79 23.96 22.34
CA LEU A 289 0.38 23.61 22.13
C LEU A 289 -0.21 23.12 23.45
N LYS A 290 -0.67 24.04 24.31
CA LYS A 290 -1.50 23.71 25.47
C LYS A 290 -2.96 23.86 25.05
N CYS A 291 -3.59 22.78 24.64
CA CYS A 291 -5.04 22.69 24.57
C CYS A 291 -5.57 22.14 25.89
N HIS A 292 -6.41 22.92 26.56
CA HIS A 292 -7.29 22.42 27.61
C HIS A 292 -8.67 22.30 26.98
N ALA A 293 -9.07 21.08 26.62
CA ALA A 293 -10.46 20.76 26.35
C ALA A 293 -11.08 20.23 27.64
N ASP A 294 -11.80 21.09 28.35
CA ASP A 294 -12.67 20.67 29.44
C ASP A 294 -13.99 20.19 28.81
N GLY A 295 -14.18 18.90 28.69
CA GLY A 295 -15.43 18.31 28.22
C GLY A 295 -15.33 16.80 28.02
N GLU A 296 -16.31 16.04 28.51
CA GLU A 296 -16.47 14.62 28.17
C GLU A 296 -16.77 14.46 26.69
N LEU A 297 -15.87 13.78 25.98
CA LEU A 297 -16.09 13.40 24.60
C LEU A 297 -17.05 12.19 24.56
N LEU A 298 -18.31 12.42 24.18
CA LEU A 298 -19.28 11.34 23.99
C LEU A 298 -19.18 10.77 22.57
N ALA A 299 -19.24 9.44 22.47
CA ALA A 299 -19.33 8.77 21.18
C ALA A 299 -20.54 9.28 20.37
N SER A 300 -20.35 9.58 19.10
CA SER A 300 -21.40 10.05 18.20
C SER A 300 -21.42 9.22 16.92
N CYS A 301 -22.64 8.96 16.40
CA CYS A 301 -22.83 8.19 15.18
C CYS A 301 -23.56 9.06 14.15
N SER A 302 -23.07 9.09 12.91
CA SER A 302 -23.76 9.74 11.79
C SER A 302 -25.00 8.95 11.35
N ALA A 303 -25.88 9.60 10.60
CA ALA A 303 -26.90 8.88 9.86
C ALA A 303 -26.26 7.94 8.83
N ARG A 304 -26.96 6.84 8.49
CA ARG A 304 -26.55 5.97 7.38
C ARG A 304 -26.75 6.71 6.07
N THR A 305 -25.72 6.75 5.22
CA THR A 305 -25.85 7.29 3.88
C THR A 305 -26.63 6.32 2.97
N THR A 306 -27.07 6.79 1.81
CA THR A 306 -27.75 5.94 0.81
C THR A 306 -26.85 4.83 0.29
N LEU A 307 -25.52 5.04 0.29
CA LEU A 307 -24.51 4.07 -0.11
C LEU A 307 -24.11 3.09 1.01
N GLY A 308 -24.65 3.23 2.21
CA GLY A 308 -24.37 2.32 3.33
C GLY A 308 -23.25 2.77 4.27
N TYR A 309 -22.69 3.97 4.09
CA TYR A 309 -21.64 4.47 4.98
C TYR A 309 -22.19 5.09 6.26
N ARG A 310 -21.43 4.96 7.35
CA ARG A 310 -21.67 5.61 8.66
C ARG A 310 -20.35 5.97 9.32
N TRP A 311 -20.27 7.17 9.88
CA TRP A 311 -19.20 7.54 10.79
C TRP A 311 -19.59 7.26 12.24
N LEU A 312 -18.65 6.70 12.98
CA LEU A 312 -18.71 6.53 14.42
C LEU A 312 -17.50 7.22 15.03
N CYS A 313 -17.70 8.38 15.65
CA CYS A 313 -16.65 9.27 16.11
C CYS A 313 -16.56 9.34 17.63
N GLY A 314 -15.41 9.75 18.15
CA GLY A 314 -15.17 9.99 19.57
C GLY A 314 -15.08 8.71 20.40
N ILE A 315 -14.71 7.60 19.81
CA ILE A 315 -14.49 6.34 20.53
C ILE A 315 -13.20 6.41 21.31
N SER A 316 -13.29 6.34 22.63
CA SER A 316 -12.16 6.39 23.54
C SER A 316 -12.40 5.55 24.78
N GLY A 317 -11.37 5.27 25.55
CA GLY A 317 -11.54 4.73 26.90
C GLY A 317 -11.96 5.81 27.90
N PRO A 318 -12.47 5.45 29.05
CA PRO A 318 -12.84 6.40 30.10
C PRO A 318 -11.58 7.16 30.57
N GLN A 319 -11.79 8.42 30.95
CA GLN A 319 -10.74 9.24 31.56
C GLN A 319 -10.35 8.67 32.92
N CYS A 320 -9.07 8.60 33.21
CA CYS A 320 -8.55 8.11 34.48
C CYS A 320 -7.28 8.88 34.88
N ASP A 321 -7.00 8.96 36.19
CA ASP A 321 -5.85 9.74 36.71
C ASP A 321 -4.51 9.05 36.42
N GLU A 322 -4.47 7.72 36.35
CA GLU A 322 -3.32 6.91 36.00
C GLU A 322 -3.65 6.04 34.78
N PRO A 323 -3.65 6.62 33.56
CA PRO A 323 -4.07 5.91 32.38
C PRO A 323 -2.97 4.95 31.86
N ASP A 324 -3.39 3.72 31.55
CA ASP A 324 -2.58 2.74 30.80
C ASP A 324 -3.11 2.60 29.38
N ILE A 325 -2.25 2.78 28.38
CA ILE A 325 -2.62 2.77 26.96
C ILE A 325 -3.23 1.43 26.54
N GLN A 326 -2.70 0.30 27.01
CA GLN A 326 -3.23 -1.01 26.64
C GLN A 326 -4.62 -1.23 27.21
N ASN A 327 -4.84 -0.81 28.45
CA ASN A 327 -6.14 -0.92 29.11
C ASN A 327 -7.17 0.02 28.46
N GLN A 328 -6.80 1.29 28.23
CA GLN A 328 -7.68 2.23 27.52
C GLN A 328 -7.99 1.76 26.09
N THR A 329 -7.04 1.15 25.38
CA THR A 329 -7.30 0.56 24.07
C THR A 329 -8.35 -0.55 24.15
N ARG A 330 -8.25 -1.47 25.13
CA ARG A 330 -9.29 -2.52 25.32
C ARG A 330 -10.65 -1.93 25.62
N GLN A 331 -10.72 -0.91 26.47
CA GLN A 331 -11.98 -0.24 26.82
C GLN A 331 -12.59 0.51 25.63
N ALA A 332 -11.76 1.20 24.82
CA ALA A 332 -12.19 1.85 23.60
C ALA A 332 -12.75 0.82 22.58
N PHE A 333 -12.10 -0.33 22.44
CA PHE A 333 -12.63 -1.40 21.58
C PHE A 333 -13.90 -2.05 22.12
N ALA A 334 -14.04 -2.18 23.43
CA ALA A 334 -15.30 -2.67 24.04
C ALA A 334 -16.46 -1.70 23.74
N LEU A 335 -16.22 -0.38 23.85
CA LEU A 335 -17.19 0.63 23.45
C LEU A 335 -17.49 0.55 21.94
N LEU A 336 -16.44 0.49 21.09
CA LEU A 336 -16.57 0.37 19.64
C LEU A 336 -17.43 -0.84 19.24
N GLN A 337 -17.15 -2.01 19.82
CA GLN A 337 -17.93 -3.23 19.56
C GLN A 337 -19.39 -3.07 19.96
N GLY A 338 -19.66 -2.46 21.12
CA GLY A 338 -21.02 -2.19 21.58
C GLY A 338 -21.79 -1.26 20.64
N GLU A 339 -21.15 -0.17 20.18
CA GLU A 339 -21.80 0.77 19.24
C GLU A 339 -22.01 0.14 17.85
N VAL A 340 -21.04 -0.60 17.34
CA VAL A 340 -21.14 -1.32 16.06
C VAL A 340 -22.25 -2.38 16.10
N GLN A 341 -22.36 -3.14 17.19
CA GLN A 341 -23.43 -4.14 17.39
C GLN A 341 -24.83 -3.50 17.45
N LYS A 342 -24.99 -2.32 18.06
CA LYS A 342 -26.27 -1.58 18.06
C LYS A 342 -26.74 -1.23 16.65
N MET A 343 -25.82 -1.10 15.71
CA MET A 343 -26.10 -0.85 14.29
C MET A 343 -26.36 -2.14 13.48
N GLY A 344 -26.27 -3.33 14.10
CA GLY A 344 -26.35 -4.62 13.42
C GLY A 344 -25.11 -4.96 12.59
N LEU A 345 -23.98 -4.33 12.89
CA LEU A 345 -22.71 -4.50 12.17
C LEU A 345 -21.67 -5.21 13.06
N GLU A 346 -20.53 -5.56 12.46
CA GLU A 346 -19.37 -6.18 13.10
C GLU A 346 -18.12 -5.34 12.79
N LEU A 347 -17.01 -5.55 13.51
CA LEU A 347 -15.75 -4.83 13.28
C LEU A 347 -15.20 -4.98 11.85
N LYS A 348 -15.51 -6.10 11.17
CA LYS A 348 -15.14 -6.31 9.75
C LYS A 348 -15.72 -5.26 8.81
N HIS A 349 -16.84 -4.59 9.21
CA HIS A 349 -17.50 -3.54 8.42
C HIS A 349 -16.79 -2.18 8.54
N ILE A 350 -15.77 -2.06 9.37
CA ILE A 350 -14.93 -0.86 9.43
C ILE A 350 -14.02 -0.87 8.19
N VAL A 351 -14.02 0.24 7.46
CA VAL A 351 -13.20 0.44 6.25
C VAL A 351 -12.03 1.40 6.50
N LEU A 352 -12.21 2.39 7.38
CA LEU A 352 -11.19 3.39 7.71
C LEU A 352 -11.24 3.71 9.21
N VAL A 353 -10.07 3.90 9.81
CA VAL A 353 -9.90 4.36 11.19
C VAL A 353 -8.97 5.56 11.22
N HIS A 354 -9.46 6.68 11.74
CA HIS A 354 -8.61 7.79 12.19
C HIS A 354 -8.31 7.57 13.67
N LEU A 355 -7.05 7.36 13.98
CA LEU A 355 -6.56 7.08 15.31
C LEU A 355 -5.72 8.26 15.81
N TYR A 356 -6.19 8.89 16.86
CA TYR A 356 -5.47 9.96 17.55
C TYR A 356 -4.87 9.42 18.84
N VAL A 357 -3.60 9.70 19.08
CA VAL A 357 -2.88 9.27 20.29
C VAL A 357 -2.31 10.48 21.03
N GLN A 358 -2.34 10.45 22.36
CA GLN A 358 -1.75 11.52 23.18
C GLN A 358 -0.23 11.55 23.07
N SER A 359 0.41 10.40 22.87
CA SER A 359 1.84 10.25 22.66
C SER A 359 2.16 9.18 21.65
N MET A 360 2.99 9.49 20.66
CA MET A 360 3.45 8.51 19.67
C MET A 360 4.39 7.46 20.29
N ALA A 361 4.91 7.66 21.49
CA ALA A 361 5.67 6.66 22.23
C ALA A 361 4.82 5.41 22.56
N ASP A 362 3.51 5.57 22.66
CA ASP A 362 2.56 4.48 22.96
C ASP A 362 2.18 3.64 21.74
N PHE A 363 2.64 4.01 20.54
CA PHE A 363 2.26 3.38 19.26
C PHE A 363 2.43 1.85 19.25
N SER A 364 3.55 1.32 19.76
CA SER A 364 3.81 -0.12 19.79
C SER A 364 2.92 -0.85 20.81
N ALA A 365 2.74 -0.28 22.00
CA ALA A 365 1.91 -0.86 23.05
C ALA A 365 0.42 -0.87 22.65
N LEU A 366 -0.07 0.20 22.02
CA LEU A 366 -1.40 0.28 21.45
C LEU A 366 -1.60 -0.79 20.35
N ASN A 367 -0.66 -0.90 19.41
CA ASN A 367 -0.74 -1.86 18.30
C ASN A 367 -0.79 -3.31 18.79
N SER A 368 -0.10 -3.65 19.87
CA SER A 368 -0.13 -5.00 20.45
C SER A 368 -1.54 -5.43 20.91
N VAL A 369 -2.37 -4.48 21.34
CA VAL A 369 -3.78 -4.71 21.69
C VAL A 369 -4.67 -4.63 20.45
N TYR A 370 -4.49 -3.59 19.63
CA TYR A 370 -5.30 -3.31 18.44
C TYR A 370 -5.37 -4.53 17.48
N GLN A 371 -4.24 -5.20 17.25
CA GLN A 371 -4.16 -6.35 16.33
C GLN A 371 -5.07 -7.52 16.72
N SER A 372 -5.43 -7.67 18.00
CA SER A 372 -6.29 -8.77 18.46
C SER A 372 -7.77 -8.62 18.06
N TYR A 373 -8.18 -7.45 17.59
CA TYR A 373 -9.56 -7.15 17.23
C TYR A 373 -9.86 -7.30 15.74
N PHE A 374 -8.83 -7.37 14.90
CA PHE A 374 -8.98 -7.51 13.46
C PHE A 374 -8.30 -8.79 12.97
N GLY A 375 -8.92 -9.45 12.00
CA GLY A 375 -8.37 -10.64 11.36
C GLY A 375 -7.30 -10.31 10.31
N SER A 376 -7.26 -11.10 9.25
CA SER A 376 -6.23 -11.02 8.19
C SER A 376 -6.24 -9.71 7.40
N ASN A 377 -7.41 -9.05 7.27
CA ASN A 377 -7.61 -7.84 6.47
C ASN A 377 -8.16 -6.69 7.32
N PRO A 378 -7.33 -6.08 8.19
CA PRO A 378 -7.76 -4.95 9.01
C PRO A 378 -8.14 -3.73 8.15
N PRO A 379 -8.90 -2.77 8.69
CA PRO A 379 -9.25 -1.53 7.97
C PRO A 379 -8.01 -0.71 7.60
N ALA A 380 -8.15 0.20 6.65
CA ALA A 380 -7.18 1.27 6.44
C ALA A 380 -7.12 2.14 7.70
N ARG A 381 -5.93 2.69 8.02
CA ARG A 381 -5.75 3.50 9.24
C ARG A 381 -4.77 4.64 9.00
N VAL A 382 -5.08 5.79 9.56
CA VAL A 382 -4.14 6.87 9.79
C VAL A 382 -3.96 7.05 11.30
N CYS A 383 -2.73 7.29 11.76
CA CYS A 383 -2.43 7.44 13.19
C CYS A 383 -1.54 8.65 13.42
N VAL A 384 -2.04 9.64 14.15
CA VAL A 384 -1.30 10.87 14.43
C VAL A 384 -1.31 11.19 15.93
N GLU A 385 -0.26 11.86 16.40
CA GLU A 385 -0.27 12.43 17.74
C GLU A 385 -1.11 13.70 17.75
N ALA A 386 -2.02 13.79 18.72
CA ALA A 386 -2.87 14.96 18.91
C ALA A 386 -3.08 15.24 20.39
N PRO A 387 -3.27 16.51 20.79
CA PRO A 387 -3.62 16.84 22.17
C PRO A 387 -5.03 16.31 22.46
N LEU A 388 -5.12 15.39 23.42
CA LEU A 388 -6.37 14.81 23.90
C LEU A 388 -6.73 15.36 25.29
N PRO A 389 -8.00 15.24 25.74
CA PRO A 389 -8.41 15.60 27.09
C PRO A 389 -7.55 14.90 28.15
N LYS A 390 -7.40 15.55 29.33
CA LYS A 390 -6.61 14.98 30.42
C LYS A 390 -7.12 13.59 30.82
N GLY A 391 -6.20 12.64 30.98
CA GLY A 391 -6.53 11.24 31.32
C GLY A 391 -7.01 10.40 30.16
N GLN A 392 -7.01 10.92 28.94
CA GLN A 392 -7.36 10.22 27.71
C GLN A 392 -6.09 10.05 26.87
N LEU A 393 -5.76 8.80 26.50
CA LEU A 393 -4.53 8.48 25.75
C LEU A 393 -4.79 8.21 24.28
N LEU A 394 -6.03 7.85 23.90
CA LEU A 394 -6.39 7.61 22.52
C LEU A 394 -7.84 8.01 22.22
N GLN A 395 -8.12 8.31 20.97
CA GLN A 395 -9.45 8.46 20.39
C GLN A 395 -9.46 7.84 18.99
N MET A 396 -10.58 7.22 18.61
CA MET A 396 -10.79 6.67 17.27
C MET A 396 -12.06 7.25 16.65
N ASP A 397 -11.96 7.59 15.36
CA ASP A 397 -13.09 7.86 14.49
C ASP A 397 -13.10 6.79 13.39
N CYS A 398 -14.22 6.08 13.23
CA CYS A 398 -14.31 4.91 12.37
C CYS A 398 -15.36 5.14 11.30
N LEU A 399 -14.98 4.91 10.02
CA LEU A 399 -15.92 4.82 8.93
C LEU A 399 -16.31 3.36 8.72
N LEU A 400 -17.62 3.09 8.74
CA LEU A 400 -18.19 1.77 8.53
C LEU A 400 -18.96 1.75 7.21
N HIS A 401 -19.05 0.56 6.60
CA HIS A 401 -19.87 0.30 5.44
C HIS A 401 -20.62 -1.03 5.58
N ASP A 402 -21.93 -1.03 5.32
CA ASP A 402 -22.77 -2.22 5.38
C ASP A 402 -22.91 -2.88 4.00
N TRP A 403 -21.83 -3.46 3.47
CA TRP A 403 -21.82 -4.10 2.15
C TRP A 403 -22.69 -5.35 2.03
N VAL A 404 -23.26 -5.84 3.11
CA VAL A 404 -24.25 -6.92 3.09
C VAL A 404 -25.59 -6.29 2.76
N GLY A 405 -25.86 -6.07 1.47
CA GLY A 405 -27.09 -5.45 0.98
C GLY A 405 -28.34 -6.23 1.33
N THR A 406 -29.40 -5.48 1.69
CA THR A 406 -30.73 -6.00 1.97
C THR A 406 -31.68 -5.86 0.77
N ALA A 407 -31.17 -5.46 -0.41
CA ALA A 407 -31.98 -5.34 -1.62
C ALA A 407 -31.93 -6.63 -2.48
N PRO A 408 -33.06 -7.14 -2.98
CA PRO A 408 -33.12 -8.40 -3.74
C PRO A 408 -32.38 -8.37 -5.08
N ASP A 409 -32.01 -7.18 -5.59
CA ASP A 409 -31.36 -6.97 -6.89
C ASP A 409 -29.90 -6.52 -6.82
N ASP A 410 -29.32 -6.39 -5.62
CA ASP A 410 -27.94 -5.94 -5.48
C ASP A 410 -26.95 -7.09 -5.64
N THR A 411 -26.09 -6.99 -6.63
CA THR A 411 -24.83 -7.74 -6.67
C THR A 411 -24.10 -7.51 -5.33
N PRO A 412 -23.60 -8.57 -4.68
CA PRO A 412 -22.96 -8.44 -3.38
C PRO A 412 -21.77 -7.47 -3.50
N ARG A 413 -21.85 -6.35 -2.78
CA ARG A 413 -20.76 -5.38 -2.67
C ARG A 413 -19.64 -6.03 -1.87
N HIS A 414 -18.44 -6.02 -2.39
CA HIS A 414 -17.30 -6.67 -1.75
C HIS A 414 -16.30 -5.62 -1.27
N LYS A 415 -15.90 -5.74 0.01
CA LYS A 415 -14.71 -5.05 0.52
C LYS A 415 -13.47 -5.74 -0.04
N HIS A 416 -12.59 -4.98 -0.66
CA HIS A 416 -11.28 -5.44 -1.10
C HIS A 416 -10.19 -4.77 -0.28
N ALA A 417 -9.37 -5.56 0.40
CA ALA A 417 -8.25 -5.06 1.18
C ALA A 417 -6.94 -5.23 0.39
N MET A 418 -6.15 -4.15 0.32
CA MET A 418 -4.75 -4.19 -0.07
C MET A 418 -3.93 -4.30 1.21
N HIS A 419 -3.63 -5.53 1.62
CA HIS A 419 -2.87 -5.83 2.83
C HIS A 419 -1.56 -6.53 2.47
N VAL A 420 -0.46 -5.78 2.39
CA VAL A 420 0.86 -6.26 1.97
C VAL A 420 1.82 -6.21 3.15
N GLN A 421 2.35 -7.38 3.53
CA GLN A 421 3.27 -7.55 4.66
C GLN A 421 4.71 -7.82 4.19
N SER A 422 4.90 -8.10 2.90
CA SER A 422 6.21 -8.36 2.30
C SER A 422 7.02 -7.08 2.15
N LEU A 423 8.33 -7.17 2.42
CA LEU A 423 9.27 -6.14 1.98
C LEU A 423 9.43 -6.22 0.46
N SER A 424 9.41 -5.06 -0.20
CA SER A 424 9.44 -4.97 -1.67
C SER A 424 10.16 -3.70 -2.11
N HIS A 425 10.18 -3.43 -3.42
CA HIS A 425 10.56 -2.13 -3.99
C HIS A 425 9.35 -1.28 -4.39
N TRP A 426 8.13 -1.75 -4.12
CA TRP A 426 6.89 -1.12 -4.58
C TRP A 426 6.37 -0.03 -3.63
N ALA A 427 5.96 -0.39 -2.44
CA ALA A 427 5.46 0.48 -1.39
C ALA A 427 5.75 -0.16 -0.02
N PRO A 428 5.79 0.62 1.09
CA PRO A 428 6.09 0.07 2.40
C PRO A 428 5.08 -1.01 2.83
N ALA A 429 5.61 -2.06 3.44
CA ALA A 429 4.78 -2.96 4.24
C ALA A 429 4.13 -2.18 5.39
N ASN A 430 3.03 -2.67 5.91
CA ASN A 430 2.37 -2.06 7.05
C ASN A 430 3.26 -2.13 8.31
N ILE A 431 3.32 -1.02 9.06
CA ILE A 431 4.07 -0.93 10.33
C ILE A 431 3.19 -1.16 11.56
N GLY A 432 1.96 -1.60 11.34
CA GLY A 432 0.96 -1.87 12.35
C GLY A 432 -0.20 -2.66 11.76
N PRO A 433 -1.23 -3.01 12.54
CA PRO A 433 -2.34 -3.83 12.08
C PRO A 433 -3.37 -3.00 11.28
N TYR A 434 -3.01 -2.62 10.07
CA TYR A 434 -3.85 -1.92 9.10
C TYR A 434 -3.55 -2.39 7.68
N SER A 435 -4.49 -2.24 6.76
CA SER A 435 -4.30 -2.45 5.33
C SER A 435 -3.87 -1.15 4.66
N GLN A 436 -2.99 -1.20 3.65
CA GLN A 436 -2.54 -0.01 2.92
C GLN A 436 -3.71 0.71 2.23
N ALA A 437 -4.69 -0.05 1.74
CA ALA A 437 -5.94 0.50 1.23
C ALA A 437 -7.11 -0.47 1.41
N ILE A 438 -8.31 0.10 1.52
CA ILE A 438 -9.59 -0.63 1.43
C ILE A 438 -10.36 -0.03 0.26
N LYS A 439 -10.82 -0.89 -0.66
CA LYS A 439 -11.75 -0.54 -1.74
C LYS A 439 -13.13 -1.06 -1.42
N VAL A 440 -14.14 -0.20 -1.56
CA VAL A 440 -15.55 -0.57 -1.52
C VAL A 440 -16.23 0.16 -2.67
N ASP A 441 -16.80 -0.59 -3.59
CA ASP A 441 -17.36 -0.06 -4.84
C ASP A 441 -16.34 0.82 -5.61
N GLU A 442 -16.68 2.09 -5.84
CA GLU A 442 -15.81 3.06 -6.50
C GLU A 442 -14.83 3.76 -5.53
N ALA A 443 -15.10 3.70 -4.22
CA ALA A 443 -14.30 4.40 -3.23
C ALA A 443 -13.08 3.60 -2.78
N VAL A 444 -11.94 4.26 -2.67
CA VAL A 444 -10.68 3.71 -2.15
C VAL A 444 -10.21 4.56 -0.96
N PHE A 445 -10.06 3.92 0.18
CA PHE A 445 -9.59 4.52 1.43
C PHE A 445 -8.14 4.09 1.65
N CYS A 446 -7.17 4.98 1.39
CA CYS A 446 -5.76 4.70 1.65
C CYS A 446 -5.42 4.93 3.11
N ALA A 447 -4.60 4.07 3.70
CA ALA A 447 -3.97 4.34 5.00
C ALA A 447 -2.98 5.50 4.90
N GLY A 448 -2.61 6.08 6.03
CA GLY A 448 -1.54 7.06 6.11
C GLY A 448 -0.21 6.47 5.61
N GLN A 449 0.43 7.15 4.68
CA GLN A 449 1.73 6.78 4.11
C GLN A 449 2.80 7.74 4.60
N ILE A 450 3.82 7.20 5.27
CA ILE A 450 5.05 7.90 5.64
C ILE A 450 6.20 7.48 4.72
N ALA A 451 7.25 8.26 4.66
CA ALA A 451 8.36 8.05 3.74
C ALA A 451 9.33 6.94 4.18
N LEU A 452 8.84 5.72 4.31
CA LEU A 452 9.70 4.55 4.53
C LEU A 452 10.28 4.07 3.20
N VAL A 453 11.57 3.76 3.19
CA VAL A 453 12.19 3.07 2.06
C VAL A 453 11.67 1.62 2.05
N PRO A 454 10.91 1.19 1.03
CA PRO A 454 10.13 -0.05 1.11
C PRO A 454 10.94 -1.32 1.35
N CYS A 455 12.14 -1.39 0.79
CA CYS A 455 13.02 -2.55 0.91
C CYS A 455 13.71 -2.67 2.28
N THR A 456 13.83 -1.57 3.05
CA THR A 456 14.51 -1.54 4.36
C THR A 456 13.58 -1.19 5.51
N MET A 457 12.42 -0.62 5.23
CA MET A 457 11.48 -0.04 6.20
C MET A 457 12.10 1.05 7.09
N GLN A 458 13.19 1.65 6.65
CA GLN A 458 13.82 2.80 7.31
C GLN A 458 13.23 4.11 6.79
N LEU A 459 13.09 5.08 7.68
CA LEU A 459 12.61 6.41 7.31
C LEU A 459 13.65 7.13 6.44
N LEU A 460 13.19 7.65 5.28
CA LEU A 460 14.04 8.44 4.39
C LEU A 460 14.54 9.71 5.09
N GLN A 461 15.84 9.90 5.07
CA GLN A 461 16.48 11.10 5.60
C GLN A 461 16.47 12.24 4.56
N GLY A 462 16.63 13.49 4.99
CA GLY A 462 16.73 14.65 4.09
C GLY A 462 15.55 15.62 4.15
N GLY A 463 14.73 15.54 5.22
CA GLY A 463 13.71 16.54 5.53
C GLY A 463 12.37 16.35 4.83
N ALA A 464 11.47 17.33 5.03
CA ALA A 464 10.07 17.23 4.64
C ALA A 464 9.88 17.14 3.11
N LEU A 465 10.71 17.77 2.30
CA LEU A 465 10.62 17.72 0.84
C LEU A 465 10.79 16.29 0.33
N ARG A 466 11.89 15.62 0.68
CA ARG A 466 12.15 14.24 0.25
C ARG A 466 11.11 13.28 0.80
N GLN A 467 10.68 13.49 2.04
CA GLN A 467 9.64 12.66 2.65
C GLN A 467 8.28 12.87 1.99
N ALA A 468 7.90 14.08 1.60
CA ALA A 468 6.67 14.34 0.86
C ALA A 468 6.70 13.64 -0.51
N CYS A 469 7.78 13.79 -1.28
CA CYS A 469 7.93 13.12 -2.58
C CYS A 469 7.73 11.60 -2.45
N LEU A 470 8.39 10.97 -1.48
CA LEU A 470 8.28 9.52 -1.30
C LEU A 470 6.91 9.08 -0.78
N SER A 471 6.34 9.77 0.21
CA SER A 471 5.01 9.44 0.74
C SER A 471 3.93 9.55 -0.33
N PHE A 472 4.02 10.56 -1.21
CA PHE A 472 3.08 10.76 -2.31
C PHE A 472 3.23 9.69 -3.39
N ALA A 473 4.47 9.31 -3.72
CA ALA A 473 4.74 8.18 -4.62
C ALA A 473 4.20 6.85 -4.06
N HIS A 474 4.33 6.61 -2.75
CA HIS A 474 3.74 5.43 -2.11
C HIS A 474 2.21 5.43 -2.21
N THR A 475 1.57 6.56 -1.95
CA THR A 475 0.11 6.68 -2.07
C THR A 475 -0.35 6.43 -3.50
N GLU A 476 0.36 6.97 -4.48
CA GLU A 476 0.12 6.72 -5.91
C GLU A 476 0.19 5.23 -6.24
N SER A 477 1.29 4.55 -5.82
CA SER A 477 1.46 3.12 -6.03
C SER A 477 0.34 2.29 -5.38
N VAL A 478 -0.10 2.67 -4.18
CA VAL A 478 -1.19 2.00 -3.46
C VAL A 478 -2.53 2.20 -4.16
N LEU A 479 -2.83 3.40 -4.65
CA LEU A 479 -4.05 3.71 -5.42
C LEU A 479 -4.12 2.87 -6.69
N GLN A 480 -3.06 2.88 -7.51
CA GLN A 480 -2.96 2.09 -8.75
C GLN A 480 -3.14 0.60 -8.51
N ALA A 481 -2.60 0.09 -7.38
CA ALA A 481 -2.74 -1.31 -7.02
C ALA A 481 -4.13 -1.68 -6.49
N ALA A 482 -4.79 -0.76 -5.79
CA ALA A 482 -6.14 -0.96 -5.27
C ALA A 482 -7.20 -0.94 -6.38
N SER A 483 -6.98 -0.10 -7.41
CA SER A 483 -7.84 -0.04 -8.60
C SER A 483 -7.05 0.46 -9.80
N SER A 484 -7.03 -0.33 -10.87
CA SER A 484 -6.33 0.04 -12.11
C SER A 484 -6.79 1.40 -12.64
N GLY A 485 -5.84 2.26 -13.01
CA GLY A 485 -6.10 3.60 -13.52
C GLY A 485 -6.33 4.68 -12.45
N LEU A 486 -6.40 4.34 -11.16
CA LEU A 486 -6.47 5.36 -10.10
C LEU A 486 -5.11 6.02 -9.88
N THR A 487 -5.13 7.34 -9.84
CA THR A 487 -3.98 8.20 -9.53
C THR A 487 -4.32 9.18 -8.41
N LEU A 488 -3.36 9.98 -7.94
CA LEU A 488 -3.62 11.08 -7.02
C LEU A 488 -4.59 12.13 -7.61
N GLY A 489 -4.70 12.23 -8.94
CA GLY A 489 -5.72 13.05 -9.62
C GLY A 489 -7.15 12.65 -9.28
N HIS A 490 -7.37 11.39 -8.92
CA HIS A 490 -8.67 10.86 -8.52
C HIS A 490 -9.01 11.10 -7.04
N ALA A 491 -8.13 11.79 -6.27
CA ALA A 491 -8.42 12.10 -4.88
C ALA A 491 -9.71 12.94 -4.76
N LEU A 492 -10.63 12.48 -3.91
CA LEU A 492 -11.76 13.29 -3.43
C LEU A 492 -11.34 14.14 -2.24
N GLN A 493 -10.43 13.61 -1.43
CA GLN A 493 -9.92 14.26 -0.23
C GLN A 493 -8.48 13.79 0.04
N ALA A 494 -7.61 14.73 0.38
CA ALA A 494 -6.24 14.45 0.77
C ALA A 494 -5.91 15.19 2.09
N HIS A 495 -5.45 14.45 3.09
CA HIS A 495 -4.91 14.99 4.34
C HIS A 495 -3.40 14.76 4.38
N CYS A 496 -2.65 15.84 4.49
CA CYS A 496 -1.22 15.79 4.69
C CYS A 496 -0.88 16.28 6.10
N TYR A 497 -0.35 15.39 6.93
CA TYR A 497 0.10 15.71 8.27
C TYR A 497 1.58 16.06 8.23
N VAL A 498 1.95 17.18 8.88
CA VAL A 498 3.34 17.64 8.99
C VAL A 498 3.67 17.95 10.44
N THR A 499 4.93 17.73 10.85
CA THR A 499 5.34 17.99 12.23
C THR A 499 5.80 19.44 12.47
N ARG A 500 6.00 20.22 11.40
CA ARG A 500 6.49 21.58 11.50
C ARG A 500 5.73 22.52 10.58
N ARG A 501 5.30 23.68 11.08
CA ARG A 501 4.56 24.67 10.32
C ARG A 501 5.30 25.16 9.06
N ARG A 502 6.62 25.27 9.12
CA ARG A 502 7.45 25.67 7.97
C ARG A 502 7.41 24.69 6.80
N ASP A 503 7.02 23.45 7.04
CA ASP A 503 6.96 22.41 6.01
C ASP A 503 5.63 22.44 5.22
N VAL A 504 4.63 23.23 5.68
CA VAL A 504 3.32 23.37 5.00
C VAL A 504 3.45 23.87 3.55
N PRO A 505 4.20 24.93 3.24
CA PRO A 505 4.38 25.36 1.85
C PRO A 505 5.09 24.32 0.99
N VAL A 506 6.03 23.56 1.57
CA VAL A 506 6.79 22.53 0.87
C VAL A 506 5.85 21.42 0.39
N VAL A 507 5.03 20.85 1.29
CA VAL A 507 4.10 19.76 0.92
C VAL A 507 3.03 20.22 -0.08
N ARG A 508 2.57 21.48 0.01
CA ARG A 508 1.63 22.06 -0.95
C ARG A 508 2.23 22.15 -2.36
N ARG A 509 3.51 22.55 -2.48
CA ARG A 509 4.21 22.60 -3.78
C ARG A 509 4.40 21.21 -4.37
N VAL A 510 4.82 20.23 -3.54
CA VAL A 510 4.95 18.83 -4.01
C VAL A 510 3.62 18.29 -4.53
N TRP A 511 2.51 18.57 -3.83
CA TRP A 511 1.18 18.17 -4.26
C TRP A 511 0.79 18.80 -5.59
N GLN A 512 0.95 20.12 -5.71
CA GLN A 512 0.62 20.85 -6.94
C GLN A 512 1.41 20.32 -8.13
N ARG A 513 2.73 20.16 -7.97
CA ARG A 513 3.58 19.60 -9.02
C ARG A 513 3.13 18.19 -9.44
N LYS A 514 2.81 17.33 -8.48
CA LYS A 514 2.34 15.98 -8.79
C LYS A 514 1.05 15.99 -9.60
N LEU A 515 0.12 16.90 -9.30
CA LEU A 515 -1.10 17.05 -10.08
C LEU A 515 -0.82 17.63 -11.48
N GLU A 516 0.15 18.54 -11.62
CA GLU A 516 0.58 19.07 -12.92
C GLU A 516 1.22 17.98 -13.80
N GLU A 517 2.06 17.10 -13.20
CA GLU A 517 2.64 15.93 -13.90
C GLU A 517 1.52 15.02 -14.45
N LEU A 518 0.55 14.66 -13.60
CA LEU A 518 -0.59 13.81 -14.00
C LEU A 518 -1.43 14.44 -15.10
N ARG A 519 -1.66 15.76 -15.04
CA ARG A 519 -2.39 16.48 -16.09
C ARG A 519 -1.63 16.47 -17.42
N ALA A 520 -0.32 16.69 -17.39
CA ALA A 520 0.50 16.65 -18.59
C ALA A 520 0.50 15.28 -19.28
N GLU A 521 0.40 14.19 -18.51
CA GLU A 521 0.22 12.84 -19.04
C GLU A 521 -1.16 12.63 -19.69
N GLU A 522 -2.22 13.32 -19.20
CA GLU A 522 -3.59 13.20 -19.67
C GLU A 522 -3.95 14.19 -20.83
N GLU A 523 -3.25 15.31 -21.00
CA GLU A 523 -3.52 16.36 -22.00
C GLU A 523 -3.53 15.87 -23.47
N SER A 524 -3.14 14.65 -23.75
CA SER A 524 -3.31 14.06 -25.08
C SER A 524 -4.79 13.75 -25.44
N PHE A 525 -5.77 13.91 -24.54
CA PHE A 525 -7.14 13.41 -24.70
C PHE A 525 -8.32 14.39 -24.49
N GLY A 526 -8.12 15.71 -24.22
CA GLY A 526 -9.27 16.62 -24.14
C GLY A 526 -9.00 17.96 -23.44
N GLU A 527 -9.87 18.95 -23.69
CA GLU A 527 -9.76 20.34 -23.19
C GLU A 527 -10.35 20.57 -21.77
N GLU A 528 -11.03 19.59 -21.17
CA GLU A 528 -11.67 19.76 -19.86
C GLU A 528 -10.69 19.51 -18.70
N GLU A 529 -10.62 20.48 -17.78
CA GLU A 529 -9.69 20.43 -16.63
C GLU A 529 -10.18 19.46 -15.56
N ALA A 530 -9.37 18.44 -15.23
CA ALA A 530 -9.65 17.47 -14.18
C ALA A 530 -9.70 18.13 -12.79
N GLN A 531 -10.78 17.86 -12.05
CA GLN A 531 -11.02 18.42 -10.70
C GLN A 531 -10.55 17.44 -9.63
N CYS A 532 -9.46 17.77 -8.93
CA CYS A 532 -8.95 17.02 -7.79
C CYS A 532 -9.49 17.60 -6.48
N GLY A 533 -9.65 16.75 -5.47
CA GLY A 533 -10.06 17.15 -4.13
C GLY A 533 -9.04 18.05 -3.42
N PRO A 534 -9.49 18.81 -2.43
CA PRO A 534 -8.62 19.71 -1.69
C PRO A 534 -7.54 18.95 -0.89
N LEU A 535 -6.33 19.51 -0.88
CA LEU A 535 -5.29 19.09 0.07
C LEU A 535 -5.43 19.90 1.36
N VAL A 536 -5.71 19.19 2.43
CA VAL A 536 -5.70 19.72 3.79
C VAL A 536 -4.37 19.41 4.44
N VAL A 537 -3.67 20.44 4.89
CA VAL A 537 -2.40 20.26 5.59
C VAL A 537 -2.59 20.56 7.07
N VAL A 538 -2.32 19.57 7.91
CA VAL A 538 -2.47 19.65 9.37
C VAL A 538 -1.11 19.55 10.05
N VAL A 539 -0.84 20.45 10.99
CA VAL A 539 0.38 20.39 11.80
C VAL A 539 0.09 19.61 13.07
N VAL A 540 0.82 18.52 13.27
CA VAL A 540 0.68 17.61 14.41
C VAL A 540 2.00 17.54 15.21
N PRO A 541 1.98 17.17 16.50
CA PRO A 541 3.20 17.09 17.31
C PRO A 541 4.18 16.05 16.76
N HIS A 542 3.71 14.81 16.56
CA HIS A 542 4.54 13.71 16.06
C HIS A 542 3.74 12.79 15.12
N LEU A 543 4.51 12.08 14.29
CA LEU A 543 4.03 11.05 13.35
C LEU A 543 4.76 9.73 13.62
N PRO A 544 4.22 8.58 13.15
CA PRO A 544 4.85 7.29 13.33
C PRO A 544 6.31 7.28 12.84
N ARG A 545 7.18 6.55 13.56
CA ARG A 545 8.61 6.43 13.23
C ARG A 545 9.39 7.74 13.21
N GLY A 546 8.82 8.85 13.71
CA GLY A 546 9.43 10.17 13.66
C GLY A 546 9.42 10.80 12.28
N ALA A 547 8.46 10.44 11.43
CA ALA A 547 8.28 11.03 10.11
C ALA A 547 7.97 12.53 10.22
N ALA A 548 8.41 13.31 9.24
CA ALA A 548 8.06 14.72 9.10
C ALA A 548 6.77 14.94 8.31
N VAL A 549 6.38 13.96 7.48
CA VAL A 549 5.22 14.03 6.58
C VAL A 549 4.51 12.68 6.56
N GLU A 550 3.17 12.71 6.57
CA GLU A 550 2.29 11.57 6.32
C GLU A 550 1.15 12.01 5.40
N LEU A 551 0.85 11.24 4.36
CA LEU A 551 -0.26 11.49 3.43
C LEU A 551 -1.34 10.41 3.57
N HIS A 552 -2.58 10.85 3.75
CA HIS A 552 -3.80 10.03 3.72
C HIS A 552 -4.73 10.53 2.62
N VAL A 553 -5.29 9.63 1.81
CA VAL A 553 -6.15 9.96 0.67
C VAL A 553 -7.39 9.08 0.65
N ILE A 554 -8.52 9.71 0.34
CA ILE A 554 -9.74 9.04 -0.09
C ILE A 554 -9.93 9.38 -1.57
N ALA A 555 -10.02 8.36 -2.42
CA ALA A 555 -10.15 8.50 -3.87
C ALA A 555 -11.42 7.81 -4.37
N SER A 556 -11.90 8.21 -5.55
CA SER A 556 -13.02 7.57 -6.24
C SER A 556 -12.61 7.16 -7.65
N HIS A 557 -13.05 5.99 -8.07
CA HIS A 557 -12.89 5.52 -9.45
C HIS A 557 -13.98 6.10 -10.34
N ASP A 558 -13.90 7.42 -10.56
CA ASP A 558 -14.77 8.20 -11.45
C ASP A 558 -13.90 9.00 -12.43
N ASP A 559 -14.47 9.65 -13.41
CA ASP A 559 -13.73 10.58 -14.27
C ASP A 559 -13.60 11.95 -13.57
N PRO A 560 -12.36 12.39 -13.20
CA PRO A 560 -12.16 13.69 -12.55
C PRO A 560 -12.60 14.90 -13.37
N ARG A 561 -12.76 14.77 -14.69
CA ARG A 561 -13.25 15.84 -15.60
C ARG A 561 -14.75 16.05 -15.47
N GLU A 562 -15.50 15.00 -15.14
CA GLU A 562 -16.95 15.07 -14.90
C GLU A 562 -17.32 15.58 -13.50
N ARG A 563 -16.33 15.83 -12.65
CA ARG A 563 -16.54 16.35 -11.29
C ARG A 563 -16.97 17.80 -11.32
N SER A 564 -17.79 18.19 -10.36
CA SER A 564 -18.19 19.59 -10.18
C SER A 564 -17.71 20.13 -8.84
N SER A 565 -17.09 21.30 -8.85
CA SER A 565 -16.66 21.97 -7.64
C SER A 565 -17.40 23.30 -7.46
N SER A 566 -17.61 23.66 -6.20
CA SER A 566 -18.13 24.99 -5.85
C SER A 566 -17.42 25.52 -4.61
N ARG A 567 -17.14 26.82 -4.60
CA ARG A 567 -16.43 27.51 -3.52
C ARG A 567 -17.23 28.71 -3.07
N VAL A 568 -17.44 28.82 -1.77
CA VAL A 568 -18.16 29.92 -1.14
C VAL A 568 -17.29 30.50 -0.02
N THR A 569 -17.10 31.82 -0.04
CA THR A 569 -16.38 32.52 1.03
C THR A 569 -17.35 33.43 1.78
N THR A 570 -17.42 33.25 3.10
CA THR A 570 -18.27 34.06 3.98
C THR A 570 -17.39 34.84 4.96
N GLN A 571 -17.61 36.14 5.07
CA GLN A 571 -16.92 36.98 6.05
C GLN A 571 -17.66 36.88 7.40
N ALA A 572 -16.89 36.62 8.46
CA ALA A 572 -17.37 36.62 9.84
C ALA A 572 -16.59 37.68 10.65
N PRO A 573 -17.13 38.17 11.77
CA PRO A 573 -16.45 39.17 12.59
C PRO A 573 -15.04 38.77 13.06
N SER A 574 -14.82 37.47 13.22
CA SER A 574 -13.54 36.87 13.67
C SER A 574 -12.61 36.43 12.53
N GLY A 575 -13.05 36.49 11.28
CA GLY A 575 -12.26 36.00 10.15
C GLY A 575 -13.07 35.69 8.90
N ALA A 576 -12.46 35.00 7.95
CA ALA A 576 -13.10 34.52 6.74
C ALA A 576 -13.25 33.00 6.77
N ILE A 577 -14.44 32.50 6.44
CA ILE A 577 -14.72 31.09 6.28
C ILE A 577 -14.85 30.80 4.79
N GLU A 578 -14.09 29.84 4.34
CA GLU A 578 -14.16 29.32 2.99
C GLU A 578 -14.69 27.90 3.03
N CYS A 579 -15.73 27.63 2.26
CA CYS A 579 -16.31 26.31 2.05
C CYS A 579 -16.07 25.89 0.62
N GLN A 580 -15.41 24.79 0.41
CA GLN A 580 -15.24 24.15 -0.90
C GLN A 580 -16.00 22.83 -0.90
N VAL A 581 -16.83 22.61 -1.90
CA VAL A 581 -17.57 21.36 -2.12
C VAL A 581 -17.12 20.78 -3.44
N LEU A 582 -16.73 19.50 -3.44
CA LEU A 582 -16.42 18.73 -4.63
C LEU A 582 -17.39 17.55 -4.71
N LEU A 583 -18.04 17.37 -5.87
CA LEU A 583 -18.91 16.23 -6.15
C LEU A 583 -18.19 15.30 -7.13
N SER A 584 -18.22 13.99 -6.87
CA SER A 584 -17.74 12.98 -7.84
C SER A 584 -18.50 13.07 -9.17
N GLY A 585 -17.88 12.61 -10.26
CA GLY A 585 -18.52 12.55 -11.58
C GLY A 585 -19.83 11.74 -11.55
N THR A 586 -19.87 10.65 -10.80
CA THR A 586 -21.07 9.82 -10.58
C THR A 586 -22.11 10.49 -9.65
N ARG A 587 -21.76 11.60 -9.00
CA ARG A 587 -22.58 12.32 -8.00
C ARG A 587 -22.99 11.46 -6.79
N GLN A 588 -22.28 10.38 -6.55
CA GLN A 588 -22.54 9.49 -5.41
C GLN A 588 -21.75 9.90 -4.16
N CYS A 589 -20.61 10.58 -4.35
CA CYS A 589 -19.74 11.04 -3.27
C CYS A 589 -19.59 12.57 -3.33
N ALA A 590 -19.49 13.19 -2.16
CA ALA A 590 -19.19 14.61 -2.03
C ALA A 590 -18.14 14.82 -0.93
N THR A 591 -17.19 15.70 -1.19
CA THR A 591 -16.25 16.18 -0.17
C THR A 591 -16.55 17.64 0.14
N VAL A 592 -16.60 17.98 1.42
CA VAL A 592 -16.75 19.36 1.90
C VAL A 592 -15.53 19.73 2.70
N SER A 593 -14.79 20.73 2.25
CA SER A 593 -13.65 21.30 2.96
C SER A 593 -14.01 22.68 3.49
N LEU A 594 -13.78 22.92 4.77
CA LEU A 594 -14.01 24.19 5.43
C LEU A 594 -12.69 24.74 5.97
N SER A 595 -12.34 25.95 5.58
CA SER A 595 -11.19 26.64 6.14
C SER A 595 -11.60 27.95 6.81
N LEU A 596 -11.16 28.14 8.05
CA LEU A 596 -11.32 29.37 8.81
C LEU A 596 -10.00 30.12 8.89
N THR A 597 -9.96 31.33 8.32
CA THR A 597 -8.84 32.25 8.48
C THR A 597 -9.19 33.26 9.56
N LEU A 598 -8.56 33.16 10.73
CA LEU A 598 -8.78 34.08 11.85
C LEU A 598 -8.06 35.43 11.64
N LEU A 599 -8.75 36.53 11.99
CA LEU A 599 -8.10 37.84 12.08
C LEU A 599 -7.15 37.88 13.28
N PRO A 600 -6.00 38.59 13.17
CA PRO A 600 -5.03 38.69 14.27
C PRO A 600 -5.62 39.26 15.58
N SER A 601 -6.71 40.03 15.50
CA SER A 601 -7.40 40.67 16.61
C SER A 601 -8.59 39.90 17.16
N ALA A 602 -8.91 38.70 16.64
CA ALA A 602 -10.07 37.96 17.08
C ALA A 602 -9.88 37.38 18.49
N PRO A 603 -10.84 37.58 19.45
CA PRO A 603 -10.77 36.96 20.77
C PRO A 603 -10.92 35.44 20.65
N ALA A 604 -10.18 34.72 21.49
CA ALA A 604 -10.12 33.25 21.46
C ALA A 604 -11.49 32.54 21.67
N THR A 605 -12.46 33.23 22.28
CA THR A 605 -13.80 32.72 22.57
C THR A 605 -14.83 32.99 21.46
N ALA A 606 -14.53 33.88 20.52
CA ALA A 606 -15.47 34.21 19.43
C ALA A 606 -15.52 33.14 18.30
N GLY A 607 -14.66 32.11 18.39
CA GLY A 607 -14.52 31.11 17.31
C GLY A 607 -15.64 30.09 17.22
N GLU A 608 -16.14 29.58 18.35
CA GLU A 608 -17.01 28.40 18.32
C GLU A 608 -18.44 28.69 17.88
N GLU A 609 -19.11 29.68 18.49
CA GLU A 609 -20.48 30.02 18.08
C GLU A 609 -20.53 30.65 16.69
N GLY A 610 -19.55 31.50 16.35
CA GLY A 610 -19.43 32.10 15.02
C GLY A 610 -19.15 31.06 13.94
N LEU A 611 -18.34 30.04 14.22
CA LEU A 611 -18.05 28.92 13.32
C LEU A 611 -19.30 28.05 13.08
N LEU A 612 -20.00 27.69 14.16
CA LEU A 612 -21.27 26.93 14.08
C LEU A 612 -22.35 27.68 13.30
N GLN A 613 -22.46 28.98 13.51
CA GLN A 613 -23.44 29.83 12.80
C GLN A 613 -23.09 30.00 11.31
N ALA A 614 -21.79 30.13 10.99
CA ALA A 614 -21.31 30.21 9.62
C ALA A 614 -21.40 28.87 8.89
N LEU A 615 -21.14 27.75 9.57
CA LEU A 615 -21.39 26.39 9.08
C LEU A 615 -22.88 26.20 8.74
N ARG A 616 -23.78 26.57 9.65
CA ARG A 616 -25.23 26.52 9.40
C ARG A 616 -25.63 27.42 8.22
N GLY A 617 -25.02 28.59 8.07
CA GLY A 617 -25.25 29.49 6.95
C GLY A 617 -24.75 28.97 5.60
N ALA A 618 -23.55 28.36 5.59
CA ALA A 618 -22.98 27.77 4.39
C ALA A 618 -23.78 26.54 3.90
N PHE A 619 -24.31 25.73 4.81
CA PHE A 619 -25.18 24.60 4.46
C PHE A 619 -26.65 24.99 4.22
N GLY A 620 -27.16 26.06 4.88
CA GLY A 620 -28.54 26.50 4.77
C GLY A 620 -28.87 27.42 3.60
N GLY A 621 -27.87 27.99 2.95
CA GLY A 621 -28.05 28.98 1.84
C GLY A 621 -28.25 28.36 0.45
N ARG A 622 -28.34 27.05 0.30
CA ARG A 622 -28.67 26.39 -0.97
C ARG A 622 -30.16 26.05 -1.05
N PRO A 623 -30.79 26.10 -2.26
CA PRO A 623 -32.09 25.50 -2.43
C PRO A 623 -31.97 24.03 -2.06
N ALA A 624 -32.70 23.63 -1.00
CA ALA A 624 -32.69 22.28 -0.48
C ALA A 624 -32.95 21.29 -1.63
N PRO A 625 -32.14 20.21 -1.78
CA PRO A 625 -32.65 19.04 -2.45
C PRO A 625 -33.93 18.64 -1.72
N SER A 626 -34.89 18.10 -2.40
CA SER A 626 -36.27 17.86 -1.96
C SER A 626 -36.45 17.01 -0.69
N ARG A 627 -35.39 16.77 0.07
CA ARG A 627 -35.35 16.25 1.45
C ARG A 627 -34.24 16.95 2.23
N PRO A 628 -34.51 17.45 3.47
CA PRO A 628 -33.46 18.02 4.31
C PRO A 628 -32.47 16.93 4.64
N LEU A 629 -31.21 17.12 4.27
CA LEU A 629 -30.10 16.32 4.77
C LEU A 629 -30.02 16.53 6.29
N PRO A 630 -30.01 15.48 7.10
CA PRO A 630 -29.71 15.64 8.53
C PRO A 630 -28.29 16.19 8.60
N LEU A 631 -28.11 17.33 9.27
CA LEU A 631 -26.79 17.87 9.59
C LEU A 631 -26.02 16.76 10.31
N PRO A 632 -24.85 16.32 9.84
CA PRO A 632 -23.99 15.49 10.63
C PRO A 632 -23.72 16.22 11.94
N ALA A 633 -23.63 15.50 13.03
CA ALA A 633 -23.23 16.07 14.31
C ALA A 633 -21.79 16.57 14.13
N VAL A 634 -21.66 17.85 13.83
CA VAL A 634 -20.37 18.53 13.66
C VAL A 634 -19.75 18.57 15.03
N ARG A 635 -18.80 17.70 15.28
CA ARG A 635 -17.96 17.73 16.45
C ARG A 635 -16.68 18.45 16.14
N GLN A 636 -16.40 19.43 16.97
CA GLN A 636 -15.24 20.31 16.90
C GLN A 636 -14.00 19.56 17.40
N ASP A 637 -13.07 19.27 16.54
CA ASP A 637 -11.67 19.15 16.91
C ASP A 637 -10.94 20.40 16.43
N LEU A 638 -11.14 21.49 17.20
CA LEU A 638 -10.41 22.72 17.03
C LEU A 638 -8.99 22.52 17.59
N LEU A 639 -8.06 22.18 16.72
CA LEU A 639 -6.63 22.41 16.97
C LEU A 639 -6.39 23.94 16.96
N GLN A 640 -6.66 24.60 18.09
CA GLN A 640 -6.39 26.03 18.28
C GLN A 640 -4.89 26.27 18.41
N THR A 641 -4.28 26.78 17.36
CA THR A 641 -2.99 27.47 17.48
C THR A 641 -3.22 28.85 18.09
N ARG A 642 -3.02 29.01 19.40
CA ARG A 642 -2.96 30.33 20.04
C ARG A 642 -1.68 31.06 19.59
N GLN A 643 -1.84 32.19 18.92
CA GLN A 643 -0.77 33.18 18.77
C GLN A 643 -0.82 34.19 19.91
N ARG A 644 0.30 34.45 20.58
CA ARG A 644 0.51 35.70 21.34
C ARG A 644 0.73 36.87 20.37
N PRO A 645 0.24 38.10 20.71
CA PRO A 645 0.36 39.24 19.82
C PRO A 645 1.81 39.74 19.75
N GLY A 646 2.37 39.70 18.58
CA GLY A 646 3.70 40.24 18.32
C GLY A 646 4.14 39.94 16.90
N ARG A 647 3.76 40.83 15.97
CA ARG A 647 4.16 40.94 14.56
C ARG A 647 3.43 40.07 13.53
N THR A 648 2.81 40.82 12.65
CA THR A 648 2.24 40.55 11.37
C THR A 648 2.77 39.32 10.62
N ALA A 649 1.96 38.25 10.60
CA ALA A 649 2.00 37.24 9.55
C ALA A 649 0.58 36.73 9.34
N ARG A 650 0.08 36.82 8.13
CA ARG A 650 -1.20 36.27 7.71
C ARG A 650 -1.09 34.73 7.76
N GLY A 651 -1.64 34.12 8.80
CA GLY A 651 -1.75 32.66 8.91
C GLY A 651 -3.15 32.20 8.56
N ARG A 652 -3.29 31.29 7.61
CA ARG A 652 -4.51 30.51 7.40
C ARG A 652 -4.46 29.31 8.35
N ALA A 653 -5.48 29.13 9.15
CA ALA A 653 -5.75 27.87 9.84
C ALA A 653 -6.86 27.19 9.03
N ASP A 654 -6.51 26.09 8.36
CA ASP A 654 -7.47 25.30 7.61
C ASP A 654 -8.03 24.23 8.56
N THR A 655 -9.33 24.28 8.80
CA THR A 655 -10.07 23.30 9.59
C THR A 655 -11.01 22.57 8.65
N VAL A 656 -10.92 21.26 8.62
CA VAL A 656 -11.72 20.41 7.73
C VAL A 656 -12.81 19.69 8.51
N PHE A 657 -13.99 19.70 7.94
CA PHE A 657 -15.12 18.92 8.43
C PHE A 657 -15.56 17.95 7.33
N GLU A 658 -15.68 16.70 7.68
CA GLU A 658 -16.18 15.66 6.80
C GLU A 658 -17.71 15.60 6.88
N GLY A 659 -18.36 15.75 5.76
CA GLY A 659 -19.78 15.46 5.59
C GLY A 659 -19.96 14.65 4.31
N HIS A 660 -20.33 13.41 4.45
CA HIS A 660 -20.74 12.58 3.34
C HIS A 660 -22.26 12.53 3.27
N SER A 661 -22.82 12.80 2.13
CA SER A 661 -24.24 12.59 1.83
C SER A 661 -24.38 11.51 0.76
#